data_45a008b060ade6e91659a45edb111af7
#
_entry.id   45a008b060ade6e91659a45edb111af7
#
_cell.length_a   1.000
_cell.length_b   1.000
_cell.length_c   1.000
_cell.angle_alpha   90.00
_cell.angle_beta   90.00
_cell.angle_gamma   90.00
#
_symmetry.space_group_name_H-M   'P 1'
#
loop_
_entity.id
_entity.type
_entity.pdbx_description
1 polymer ?
#
loop_
_entity_poly.entity_id
_entity_poly.type
_entity_poly.pdbx_seq_one_letter_code
_entity_poly.pdbx_strand_id
1 'polypeptide(L)'
;MFITKNLMISTRKLLIMSLSIFALAIGSTSAVVAADIQTIQSAVTAFQTIGTLRRETPINGDAIAAAYAGDLQTLTQEIDTTNSLKLDSDILAAIEEVKSNNEPSLAGQVIDKTLQRVFYQSFFNRITTIRDLFDSSTSEELIRILDETEAVFQAVSGTAARANEVLSADRQSIEEDDNPGLDIQITESLGRIRTALNKANPDEDFATVAVERYVTRMSLARAYYIGVLREVRGLIENRNSDLITARIQLKEGEIFYRIIESLVSRDNPTGNALIKTQLAGNVADVVADEIVSELSKGFIGRVKGEMNGQAESIGVDRVQAMAEASGTAAFAKILLPDLELRLGAEVRGNLESALSDLQTASSDNSVPNSAVARDAITGILDSYEAQLNLVKYSATTNTALIDNAVSSFQTITDLRGQTTINGAAIGAAYAGELQQLTQLVDQVYGASIDADVSAAIESVKAGNEIPFSLQIIDKSLQRVFALVVYNRTTLVIENFDGLSTDELALEWDRANSAYSAIAGTAARVNKVLTEDKQTLQDGSNPDLDDQITLAFVQGREALSKANADDRLNIAIARENIVVPLARSFLIGVLREVEGIIASRNTDAIEAREKQIEGEFFYRIVESFIAPDNPAGSNLIKTQLTGDLANVVANEIVIEISKGIIGQVKRNISIIESTFGIDRNQALVAAERVSLYINIFLPDLELRLGSLERVKVQNALQDLREASETDDVSKALTAGSTLTGIISAYDNELI
;
A
#
# COMPACT_ATOMS: atom_id res chain seq x y z
N MET A 1 41.05 28.90 -29.64
CA MET A 1 40.33 28.04 -28.67
C MET A 1 39.26 28.80 -27.85
N PHE A 2 39.04 30.09 -28.06
CA PHE A 2 38.03 30.92 -27.35
C PHE A 2 36.76 31.24 -28.17
N ILE A 3 36.75 30.93 -29.47
CA ILE A 3 35.63 31.23 -30.36
C ILE A 3 34.61 30.07 -30.44
N THR A 4 35.01 28.82 -30.13
CA THR A 4 34.13 27.64 -30.17
C THR A 4 33.26 27.46 -28.93
N LYS A 5 33.61 28.05 -27.78
CA LYS A 5 32.84 27.93 -26.56
C LYS A 5 31.56 28.80 -26.53
N ASN A 6 31.64 29.97 -27.18
CA ASN A 6 30.46 30.87 -27.22
C ASN A 6 29.40 30.47 -28.27
N LEU A 7 29.78 29.66 -29.27
CA LEU A 7 28.82 29.16 -30.26
C LEU A 7 28.00 27.96 -29.72
N MET A 8 28.59 27.15 -28.81
CA MET A 8 27.86 26.05 -28.17
C MET A 8 26.83 26.50 -27.12
N ILE A 9 27.09 27.62 -26.44
CA ILE A 9 26.17 28.20 -25.46
C ILE A 9 24.95 28.85 -26.15
N SER A 10 25.15 29.45 -27.31
CA SER A 10 24.08 30.06 -28.11
C SER A 10 23.15 29.01 -28.75
N THR A 11 23.70 27.87 -29.21
CA THR A 11 22.91 26.79 -29.81
C THR A 11 22.14 25.98 -28.75
N ARG A 12 22.64 25.84 -27.52
CA ARG A 12 21.87 25.20 -26.41
C ARG A 12 20.76 26.08 -25.91
N LYS A 13 20.93 27.41 -25.80
CA LYS A 13 19.83 28.32 -25.47
C LYS A 13 18.72 28.31 -26.54
N LEU A 14 19.06 28.17 -27.82
CA LEU A 14 18.09 28.02 -28.88
C LEU A 14 17.37 26.65 -28.87
N LEU A 15 18.03 25.58 -28.42
CA LEU A 15 17.40 24.24 -28.35
C LEU A 15 16.48 24.10 -27.13
N ILE A 16 16.81 24.72 -26.01
CA ILE A 16 15.96 24.75 -24.81
C ILE A 16 14.75 25.67 -25.06
N MET A 17 14.92 26.78 -25.76
CA MET A 17 13.79 27.58 -26.22
C MET A 17 12.91 26.84 -27.25
N SER A 18 13.44 25.92 -28.06
CA SER A 18 12.63 25.20 -29.05
C SER A 18 11.80 24.04 -28.44
N LEU A 19 12.21 23.43 -27.32
CA LEU A 19 11.38 22.46 -26.60
C LEU A 19 10.32 23.13 -25.71
N SER A 20 10.59 24.32 -25.19
CA SER A 20 9.60 25.13 -24.49
C SER A 20 8.58 25.77 -25.43
N ILE A 21 8.96 26.02 -26.68
CA ILE A 21 8.10 26.63 -27.71
C ILE A 21 7.16 25.60 -28.37
N PHE A 22 7.45 24.27 -28.31
CA PHE A 22 6.50 23.29 -28.83
C PHE A 22 5.30 23.01 -27.91
N ALA A 23 5.35 23.45 -26.65
CA ALA A 23 4.22 23.50 -25.74
C ALA A 23 3.43 24.85 -25.81
N LEU A 24 3.98 25.86 -26.55
CA LEU A 24 3.40 27.22 -26.62
C LEU A 24 2.92 27.62 -28.03
N ALA A 25 2.87 26.72 -29.00
CA ALA A 25 2.48 27.03 -30.37
C ALA A 25 1.00 26.74 -30.71
N ILE A 26 0.14 26.69 -29.70
CA ILE A 26 -1.33 26.82 -29.90
C ILE A 26 -1.86 27.82 -28.87
N GLY A 27 -1.76 29.07 -29.19
CA GLY A 27 -2.35 30.12 -28.38
C GLY A 27 -2.02 31.46 -29.01
N SER A 28 -2.89 31.95 -29.93
CA SER A 28 -2.99 33.37 -30.15
C SER A 28 -2.94 34.07 -28.81
N THR A 29 -2.05 35.04 -28.64
CA THR A 29 -2.08 36.04 -27.58
C THR A 29 -3.33 36.91 -27.69
N SER A 30 -4.48 36.32 -27.42
CA SER A 30 -5.59 37.06 -26.85
C SER A 30 -5.16 37.26 -25.39
N ALA A 31 -4.91 38.51 -25.02
CA ALA A 31 -4.91 38.90 -23.62
C ALA A 31 -6.27 38.44 -23.08
N VAL A 32 -6.31 37.29 -22.41
CA VAL A 32 -7.49 36.89 -21.65
C VAL A 32 -7.65 38.02 -20.63
N VAL A 33 -8.68 38.84 -20.80
CA VAL A 33 -9.07 39.83 -19.78
C VAL A 33 -9.51 38.99 -18.60
N ALA A 34 -8.58 38.68 -17.70
CA ALA A 34 -8.90 37.96 -16.48
C ALA A 34 -9.95 38.79 -15.72
N ALA A 35 -10.98 38.12 -15.20
CA ALA A 35 -12.01 38.75 -14.40
C ALA A 35 -11.34 39.58 -13.29
N ASP A 36 -11.75 40.84 -13.16
CA ASP A 36 -11.21 41.75 -12.15
C ASP A 36 -11.68 41.36 -10.74
N ILE A 37 -11.08 41.98 -9.73
CA ILE A 37 -11.36 41.64 -8.35
C ILE A 37 -12.82 41.81 -7.95
N GLN A 38 -13.55 42.77 -8.54
CA GLN A 38 -14.96 43.00 -8.24
C GLN A 38 -15.83 41.88 -8.81
N THR A 39 -15.56 41.45 -10.04
CA THR A 39 -16.19 40.29 -10.67
C THR A 39 -15.95 39.02 -9.86
N ILE A 40 -14.71 38.80 -9.38
CA ILE A 40 -14.38 37.63 -8.55
C ILE A 40 -15.12 37.68 -7.21
N GLN A 41 -15.12 38.79 -6.50
CA GLN A 41 -15.82 38.94 -5.23
C GLN A 41 -17.32 38.73 -5.36
N SER A 42 -17.92 39.25 -6.45
CA SER A 42 -19.31 39.00 -6.79
C SER A 42 -19.57 37.52 -7.06
N ALA A 43 -18.70 36.85 -7.84
CA ALA A 43 -18.79 35.43 -8.10
C ALA A 43 -18.68 34.57 -6.81
N VAL A 44 -17.79 34.92 -5.89
CA VAL A 44 -17.66 34.25 -4.57
C VAL A 44 -18.94 34.41 -3.75
N THR A 45 -19.52 35.63 -3.73
CA THR A 45 -20.79 35.92 -3.06
C THR A 45 -21.94 35.10 -3.65
N ALA A 46 -22.02 35.02 -4.97
CA ALA A 46 -22.99 34.20 -5.67
C ALA A 46 -22.85 32.71 -5.35
N PHE A 47 -21.62 32.19 -5.30
CA PHE A 47 -21.35 30.81 -4.89
C PHE A 47 -21.81 30.52 -3.45
N GLN A 48 -21.52 31.41 -2.50
CA GLN A 48 -22.00 31.31 -1.12
C GLN A 48 -23.53 31.31 -1.03
N THR A 49 -24.18 32.14 -1.84
CA THR A 49 -25.63 32.16 -1.97
C THR A 49 -26.20 30.86 -2.49
N ILE A 50 -25.61 30.27 -3.52
CA ILE A 50 -25.97 28.94 -4.02
C ILE A 50 -25.75 27.87 -2.94
N GLY A 51 -24.65 27.96 -2.18
CA GLY A 51 -24.38 27.11 -1.04
C GLY A 51 -25.45 27.11 0.05
N THR A 52 -26.16 28.23 0.21
CA THR A 52 -27.31 28.36 1.11
C THR A 52 -28.58 27.83 0.45
N LEU A 53 -28.91 28.22 -0.75
CA LEU A 53 -30.13 27.83 -1.48
C LEU A 53 -30.25 26.32 -1.66
N ARG A 54 -29.15 25.61 -1.93
CA ARG A 54 -29.14 24.13 -2.10
C ARG A 54 -29.44 23.33 -0.83
N ARG A 55 -29.46 23.99 0.33
CA ARG A 55 -29.78 23.35 1.63
C ARG A 55 -31.24 23.59 2.03
N GLU A 56 -31.96 24.41 1.29
CA GLU A 56 -33.38 24.65 1.54
C GLU A 56 -34.22 23.41 1.19
N THR A 57 -35.38 23.29 1.79
CA THR A 57 -36.34 22.22 1.50
C THR A 57 -37.73 22.85 1.23
N PRO A 58 -38.25 22.78 -0.01
CA PRO A 58 -37.64 22.25 -1.22
C PRO A 58 -36.51 23.17 -1.76
N ILE A 59 -35.57 22.59 -2.52
CA ILE A 59 -34.50 23.37 -3.19
C ILE A 59 -35.11 24.18 -4.30
N ASN A 60 -34.80 25.50 -4.34
CA ASN A 60 -35.33 26.42 -5.34
C ASN A 60 -34.37 26.55 -6.53
N GLY A 61 -34.60 25.80 -7.60
CA GLY A 61 -33.78 25.82 -8.82
C GLY A 61 -33.75 27.13 -9.56
N ASP A 62 -34.86 27.91 -9.54
CA ASP A 62 -34.87 29.24 -10.18
C ASP A 62 -34.05 30.28 -9.42
N ALA A 63 -34.05 30.20 -8.09
CA ALA A 63 -33.19 31.05 -7.26
C ALA A 63 -31.69 30.69 -7.46
N ILE A 64 -31.37 29.42 -7.60
CA ILE A 64 -30.00 28.97 -7.92
C ILE A 64 -29.58 29.46 -9.31
N ALA A 65 -30.45 29.34 -10.33
CA ALA A 65 -30.21 29.88 -11.68
C ALA A 65 -29.94 31.39 -11.68
N ALA A 66 -30.74 32.13 -10.93
CA ALA A 66 -30.58 33.59 -10.80
C ALA A 66 -29.27 33.97 -10.10
N ALA A 67 -28.84 33.20 -9.06
CA ALA A 67 -27.59 33.43 -8.38
C ALA A 67 -26.38 33.04 -9.24
N TYR A 68 -26.50 32.01 -10.10
CA TYR A 68 -25.44 31.58 -11.01
C TYR A 68 -25.21 32.57 -12.16
N ALA A 69 -26.28 33.12 -12.71
CA ALA A 69 -26.22 34.06 -13.83
C ALA A 69 -25.47 35.37 -13.46
N GLY A 70 -24.63 35.84 -14.36
CA GLY A 70 -23.82 37.06 -14.16
C GLY A 70 -22.35 36.79 -13.92
N ASP A 71 -21.74 37.36 -12.89
CA ASP A 71 -20.28 37.31 -12.67
C ASP A 71 -19.76 35.88 -12.42
N LEU A 72 -20.52 35.03 -11.72
CA LEU A 72 -20.13 33.63 -11.49
C LEU A 72 -20.14 32.82 -12.78
N GLN A 73 -21.15 33.02 -13.63
CA GLN A 73 -21.19 32.36 -14.94
C GLN A 73 -20.08 32.92 -15.85
N THR A 74 -19.81 34.22 -15.82
CA THR A 74 -18.71 34.85 -16.57
C THR A 74 -17.35 34.24 -16.16
N LEU A 75 -17.07 34.10 -14.87
CA LEU A 75 -15.86 33.45 -14.36
C LEU A 75 -15.80 31.99 -14.81
N THR A 76 -16.92 31.25 -14.80
CA THR A 76 -16.97 29.86 -15.25
C THR A 76 -16.61 29.74 -16.73
N GLN A 77 -17.16 30.61 -17.58
CA GLN A 77 -16.88 30.64 -19.03
C GLN A 77 -15.43 31.06 -19.35
N GLU A 78 -14.84 31.98 -18.55
CA GLU A 78 -13.41 32.29 -18.62
C GLU A 78 -12.56 31.02 -18.37
N ILE A 79 -12.88 30.25 -17.30
CA ILE A 79 -12.18 29.02 -16.96
C ILE A 79 -12.40 27.95 -18.03
N ASP A 80 -13.59 27.78 -18.54
CA ASP A 80 -13.88 26.84 -19.64
C ASP A 80 -13.04 27.16 -20.88
N THR A 81 -12.93 28.43 -21.23
CA THR A 81 -12.14 28.88 -22.38
C THR A 81 -10.64 28.62 -22.14
N THR A 82 -10.12 29.00 -20.97
CA THR A 82 -8.70 28.94 -20.66
C THR A 82 -8.22 27.48 -20.51
N ASN A 83 -9.05 26.60 -19.92
CA ASN A 83 -8.69 25.23 -19.60
C ASN A 83 -9.31 24.19 -20.54
N SER A 84 -10.04 24.62 -21.58
CA SER A 84 -10.77 23.74 -22.54
C SER A 84 -11.73 22.78 -21.82
N LEU A 85 -12.53 23.33 -20.89
CA LEU A 85 -13.51 22.60 -20.08
C LEU A 85 -14.94 22.89 -20.56
N LYS A 86 -15.94 22.32 -19.88
CA LYS A 86 -17.38 22.48 -20.15
C LYS A 86 -18.18 22.69 -18.86
N LEU A 87 -17.62 23.41 -17.88
CA LEU A 87 -18.19 23.55 -16.54
C LEU A 87 -19.49 24.31 -16.55
N ASP A 88 -19.60 25.36 -17.41
CA ASP A 88 -20.83 26.13 -17.57
C ASP A 88 -21.99 25.25 -18.03
N SER A 89 -21.77 24.39 -19.02
CA SER A 89 -22.81 23.46 -19.49
C SER A 89 -23.19 22.42 -18.45
N ASP A 90 -22.23 21.91 -17.68
CA ASP A 90 -22.49 20.94 -16.63
C ASP A 90 -23.31 21.55 -15.48
N ILE A 91 -23.02 22.82 -15.10
CA ILE A 91 -23.75 23.54 -14.07
C ILE A 91 -25.17 23.86 -14.54
N LEU A 92 -25.35 24.35 -15.77
CA LEU A 92 -26.66 24.64 -16.31
C LEU A 92 -27.54 23.40 -16.41
N ALA A 93 -26.98 22.25 -16.83
CA ALA A 93 -27.70 20.98 -16.83
C ALA A 93 -28.16 20.59 -15.44
N ALA A 94 -27.27 20.68 -14.43
CA ALA A 94 -27.63 20.36 -13.05
C ALA A 94 -28.67 21.31 -12.45
N ILE A 95 -28.68 22.61 -12.85
CA ILE A 95 -29.73 23.57 -12.47
C ILE A 95 -31.09 23.14 -13.04
N GLU A 96 -31.16 22.68 -14.28
CA GLU A 96 -32.41 22.19 -14.87
C GLU A 96 -32.93 20.91 -14.20
N GLU A 97 -32.02 20.01 -13.74
CA GLU A 97 -32.40 18.86 -12.90
C GLU A 97 -33.05 19.31 -11.58
N VAL A 98 -32.49 20.34 -10.91
CA VAL A 98 -33.10 20.90 -9.71
C VAL A 98 -34.48 21.51 -10.02
N LYS A 99 -34.64 22.29 -11.10
CA LYS A 99 -35.92 22.91 -11.50
C LYS A 99 -36.97 21.85 -11.81
N SER A 100 -36.59 20.79 -12.47
CA SER A 100 -37.50 19.68 -12.81
C SER A 100 -37.80 18.76 -11.62
N ASN A 101 -37.23 19.02 -10.45
CA ASN A 101 -37.31 18.19 -9.24
C ASN A 101 -36.84 16.73 -9.46
N ASN A 102 -35.88 16.56 -10.37
CA ASN A 102 -35.24 15.30 -10.65
C ASN A 102 -33.97 15.18 -9.78
N GLU A 103 -33.99 14.33 -8.77
CA GLU A 103 -32.91 14.15 -7.80
C GLU A 103 -32.26 15.47 -7.31
N PRO A 104 -33.04 16.45 -6.82
CA PRO A 104 -32.55 17.80 -6.60
C PRO A 104 -31.40 17.90 -5.60
N SER A 105 -31.32 16.99 -4.63
CA SER A 105 -30.18 16.91 -3.70
C SER A 105 -28.89 16.52 -4.39
N LEU A 106 -28.93 15.54 -5.29
CA LEU A 106 -27.77 15.12 -6.09
C LEU A 106 -27.35 16.23 -7.05
N ALA A 107 -28.29 16.82 -7.77
CA ALA A 107 -28.03 17.93 -8.68
C ALA A 107 -27.45 19.17 -7.95
N GLY A 108 -27.93 19.46 -6.74
CA GLY A 108 -27.37 20.50 -5.89
C GLY A 108 -25.89 20.25 -5.51
N GLN A 109 -25.49 19.00 -5.29
CA GLN A 109 -24.07 18.67 -5.06
C GLN A 109 -23.24 18.79 -6.34
N VAL A 110 -23.79 18.40 -7.50
CA VAL A 110 -23.11 18.61 -8.79
C VAL A 110 -22.80 20.09 -9.01
N ILE A 111 -23.76 20.97 -8.76
CA ILE A 111 -23.56 22.41 -8.85
C ILE A 111 -22.46 22.90 -7.93
N ASP A 112 -22.53 22.54 -6.64
CA ASP A 112 -21.57 22.96 -5.62
C ASP A 112 -20.13 22.52 -5.96
N LYS A 113 -19.93 21.24 -6.29
CA LYS A 113 -18.58 20.68 -6.54
C LYS A 113 -18.02 21.15 -7.88
N THR A 114 -18.87 21.33 -8.89
CA THR A 114 -18.43 21.89 -10.18
C THR A 114 -18.00 23.35 -10.03
N LEU A 115 -18.69 24.13 -9.23
CA LEU A 115 -18.27 25.50 -8.89
C LEU A 115 -16.96 25.53 -8.10
N GLN A 116 -16.76 24.61 -7.16
CA GLN A 116 -15.46 24.47 -6.49
C GLN A 116 -14.33 24.18 -7.50
N ARG A 117 -14.59 23.41 -8.56
CA ARG A 117 -13.63 23.19 -9.65
C ARG A 117 -13.33 24.49 -10.42
N VAL A 118 -14.32 25.34 -10.66
CA VAL A 118 -14.11 26.67 -11.26
C VAL A 118 -13.11 27.48 -10.43
N PHE A 119 -13.35 27.61 -9.12
CA PHE A 119 -12.47 28.38 -8.23
C PHE A 119 -11.08 27.73 -8.09
N TYR A 120 -10.98 26.41 -8.03
CA TYR A 120 -9.70 25.71 -8.03
C TYR A 120 -8.87 26.03 -9.29
N GLN A 121 -9.45 25.93 -10.48
CA GLN A 121 -8.76 26.25 -11.73
C GLN A 121 -8.38 27.73 -11.81
N SER A 122 -9.27 28.61 -11.38
CA SER A 122 -9.01 30.04 -11.30
C SER A 122 -7.80 30.35 -10.39
N PHE A 123 -7.73 29.72 -9.22
CA PHE A 123 -6.60 29.84 -8.29
C PHE A 123 -5.29 29.35 -8.93
N PHE A 124 -5.30 28.17 -9.54
CA PHE A 124 -4.13 27.59 -10.20
C PHE A 124 -3.60 28.46 -11.34
N ASN A 125 -4.49 29.01 -12.16
CA ASN A 125 -4.10 29.86 -13.27
C ASN A 125 -3.45 31.15 -12.76
N ARG A 126 -4.06 31.86 -11.81
CA ARG A 126 -3.58 33.13 -11.28
C ARG A 126 -2.25 33.01 -10.56
N ILE A 127 -2.09 32.01 -9.68
CA ILE A 127 -0.81 31.81 -8.98
C ILE A 127 0.32 31.43 -9.95
N THR A 128 0.01 30.75 -11.05
CA THR A 128 0.98 30.44 -12.12
C THR A 128 1.33 31.71 -12.88
N THR A 129 0.34 32.54 -13.21
CA THR A 129 0.55 33.83 -13.90
C THR A 129 1.46 34.77 -13.11
N ILE A 130 1.33 34.85 -11.78
CA ILE A 130 2.22 35.62 -10.92
C ILE A 130 3.70 35.24 -11.14
N ARG A 131 3.99 33.93 -11.13
CA ARG A 131 5.33 33.42 -11.35
C ARG A 131 5.84 33.74 -12.77
N ASP A 132 4.99 33.53 -13.77
CA ASP A 132 5.38 33.64 -15.17
C ASP A 132 5.58 35.11 -15.62
N LEU A 133 4.87 36.06 -14.98
CA LEU A 133 4.99 37.47 -15.22
C LEU A 133 5.92 38.23 -14.26
N PHE A 134 6.59 37.51 -13.32
CA PHE A 134 7.37 38.16 -12.26
C PHE A 134 8.39 39.17 -12.80
N ASP A 135 9.16 38.79 -13.82
CA ASP A 135 10.22 39.66 -14.39
C ASP A 135 9.68 40.72 -15.34
N SER A 136 8.50 40.51 -15.93
CA SER A 136 7.95 41.35 -17.00
C SER A 136 6.90 42.37 -16.54
N SER A 137 6.31 42.16 -15.35
CA SER A 137 5.25 43.04 -14.81
C SER A 137 5.73 43.87 -13.63
N THR A 138 5.02 44.95 -13.33
CA THR A 138 5.26 45.78 -12.14
C THR A 138 4.80 45.08 -10.87
N SER A 139 5.31 45.53 -9.71
CA SER A 139 4.87 45.01 -8.40
C SER A 139 3.35 45.25 -8.21
N GLU A 140 2.83 46.39 -8.62
CA GLU A 140 1.40 46.71 -8.49
C GLU A 140 0.52 45.76 -9.32
N GLU A 141 0.96 45.41 -10.54
CA GLU A 141 0.21 44.48 -11.41
C GLU A 141 0.19 43.07 -10.81
N LEU A 142 1.34 42.59 -10.28
CA LEU A 142 1.44 41.27 -9.65
C LEU A 142 0.66 41.19 -8.33
N ILE A 143 0.68 42.28 -7.52
CA ILE A 143 -0.10 42.37 -6.28
C ILE A 143 -1.60 42.34 -6.62
N ARG A 144 -2.05 43.00 -7.69
CA ARG A 144 -3.44 42.93 -8.14
C ARG A 144 -3.85 41.49 -8.48
N ILE A 145 -3.03 40.74 -9.20
CA ILE A 145 -3.29 39.31 -9.50
C ILE A 145 -3.31 38.49 -8.21
N LEU A 146 -2.47 38.82 -7.23
CA LEU A 146 -2.47 38.16 -5.96
C LEU A 146 -3.75 38.45 -5.13
N ASP A 147 -4.23 39.70 -5.14
CA ASP A 147 -5.49 40.07 -4.49
C ASP A 147 -6.67 39.29 -5.11
N GLU A 148 -6.69 39.13 -6.43
CA GLU A 148 -7.64 38.28 -7.15
C GLU A 148 -7.51 36.81 -6.75
N THR A 149 -6.28 36.32 -6.58
CA THR A 149 -5.99 34.93 -6.14
C THR A 149 -6.50 34.67 -4.72
N GLU A 150 -6.27 35.59 -3.80
CA GLU A 150 -6.77 35.52 -2.42
C GLU A 150 -8.32 35.57 -2.39
N ALA A 151 -8.94 36.41 -3.20
CA ALA A 151 -10.40 36.44 -3.31
C ALA A 151 -10.97 35.12 -3.83
N VAL A 152 -10.35 34.50 -4.84
CA VAL A 152 -10.72 33.18 -5.36
C VAL A 152 -10.58 32.12 -4.26
N PHE A 153 -9.49 32.15 -3.47
CA PHE A 153 -9.26 31.19 -2.40
C PHE A 153 -10.36 31.22 -1.33
N GLN A 154 -10.97 32.38 -1.05
CA GLN A 154 -12.07 32.46 -0.09
C GLN A 154 -13.26 31.55 -0.43
N ALA A 155 -13.51 31.27 -1.71
CA ALA A 155 -14.57 30.32 -2.11
C ALA A 155 -14.30 28.87 -1.71
N VAL A 156 -13.03 28.46 -1.68
CA VAL A 156 -12.61 27.07 -1.46
C VAL A 156 -11.86 26.84 -0.14
N SER A 157 -11.58 27.90 0.61
CA SER A 157 -10.88 27.84 1.91
C SER A 157 -11.57 26.89 2.90
N GLY A 158 -12.90 26.85 2.91
CA GLY A 158 -13.67 25.92 3.74
C GLY A 158 -13.46 24.43 3.38
N THR A 159 -13.05 24.12 2.16
CA THR A 159 -12.67 22.74 1.77
C THR A 159 -11.29 22.41 2.32
N ALA A 160 -10.34 23.34 2.24
CA ALA A 160 -9.02 23.18 2.87
C ALA A 160 -9.12 23.07 4.39
N ALA A 161 -9.94 23.91 5.04
CA ALA A 161 -10.16 23.85 6.49
C ALA A 161 -10.78 22.51 6.96
N ARG A 162 -11.76 21.97 6.22
CA ARG A 162 -12.35 20.66 6.56
C ARG A 162 -11.37 19.50 6.44
N ALA A 163 -10.38 19.58 5.56
CA ALA A 163 -9.36 18.57 5.45
C ALA A 163 -8.45 18.47 6.69
N ASN A 164 -8.40 19.52 7.50
CA ASN A 164 -7.58 19.53 8.73
C ASN A 164 -8.01 18.49 9.76
N GLU A 165 -9.28 18.10 9.79
CA GLU A 165 -9.75 17.02 10.68
C GLU A 165 -9.05 15.70 10.36
N VAL A 166 -8.88 15.39 9.07
CA VAL A 166 -8.17 14.18 8.62
C VAL A 166 -6.68 14.33 8.87
N LEU A 167 -6.10 15.49 8.60
CA LEU A 167 -4.68 15.76 8.86
C LEU A 167 -4.34 15.67 10.35
N SER A 168 -5.26 16.06 11.20
CA SER A 168 -5.11 15.92 12.66
C SER A 168 -5.11 14.45 13.09
N ALA A 169 -5.99 13.64 12.47
CA ALA A 169 -6.08 12.21 12.77
C ALA A 169 -4.84 11.45 12.27
N ASP A 170 -4.26 11.85 11.14
CA ASP A 170 -3.05 11.27 10.59
C ASP A 170 -1.75 11.97 11.05
N ARG A 171 -1.83 12.79 12.09
CA ARG A 171 -0.73 13.48 12.77
C ARG A 171 0.06 14.48 11.91
N GLN A 172 -0.53 14.98 10.84
CA GLN A 172 0.17 15.89 9.92
C GLN A 172 -0.05 17.38 10.23
N SER A 173 -0.92 17.71 11.20
CA SER A 173 -1.23 19.07 11.57
C SER A 173 -1.03 19.41 13.06
N ILE A 174 -0.77 18.40 13.92
CA ILE A 174 -0.75 18.60 15.37
C ILE A 174 0.59 18.27 16.05
N GLU A 175 1.44 17.41 15.48
CA GLU A 175 2.64 16.94 16.19
C GLU A 175 3.82 17.90 16.14
N GLU A 176 3.79 18.88 15.23
CA GLU A 176 4.81 19.90 15.12
C GLU A 176 4.13 21.27 15.14
N ASP A 177 4.58 22.18 15.98
CA ASP A 177 4.13 23.57 16.03
C ASP A 177 4.27 24.27 14.65
N ASP A 178 5.03 23.67 13.73
CA ASP A 178 5.31 24.16 12.39
C ASP A 178 4.42 23.54 11.29
N ASN A 179 3.42 22.72 11.61
CA ASN A 179 2.52 22.12 10.60
C ASN A 179 1.07 22.61 10.78
N PRO A 180 0.78 23.84 10.38
CA PRO A 180 -0.57 24.38 10.41
C PRO A 180 -1.48 23.66 9.41
N GLY A 181 -2.79 23.73 9.58
CA GLY A 181 -3.76 23.20 8.65
C GLY A 181 -3.60 23.76 7.24
N LEU A 182 -4.16 23.05 6.23
CA LEU A 182 -3.96 23.38 4.82
C LEU A 182 -4.42 24.81 4.44
N ASP A 183 -5.51 25.30 5.01
CA ASP A 183 -6.00 26.66 4.80
C ASP A 183 -5.04 27.72 5.35
N ILE A 184 -4.40 27.45 6.50
CA ILE A 184 -3.38 28.30 7.11
C ILE A 184 -2.11 28.27 6.27
N GLN A 185 -1.64 27.09 5.87
CA GLN A 185 -0.47 26.94 4.98
C GLN A 185 -0.61 27.74 3.70
N ILE A 186 -1.79 27.67 3.05
CA ILE A 186 -2.06 28.44 1.83
C ILE A 186 -2.04 29.93 2.13
N THR A 187 -2.69 30.37 3.20
CA THR A 187 -2.77 31.79 3.58
C THR A 187 -1.40 32.39 3.88
N GLU A 188 -0.58 31.69 4.67
CA GLU A 188 0.78 32.11 5.00
C GLU A 188 1.68 32.13 3.78
N SER A 189 1.55 31.14 2.88
CA SER A 189 2.29 31.06 1.63
C SER A 189 1.93 32.23 0.70
N LEU A 190 0.65 32.59 0.59
CA LEU A 190 0.23 33.80 -0.15
C LEU A 190 0.80 35.08 0.49
N GLY A 191 0.91 35.13 1.82
CA GLY A 191 1.55 36.24 2.53
C GLY A 191 3.06 36.37 2.22
N ARG A 192 3.78 35.23 2.11
CA ARG A 192 5.19 35.22 1.71
C ARG A 192 5.35 35.66 0.24
N ILE A 193 4.48 35.20 -0.65
CA ILE A 193 4.44 35.69 -2.04
C ILE A 193 4.22 37.21 -2.07
N ARG A 194 3.25 37.72 -1.33
CA ARG A 194 2.96 39.16 -1.24
C ARG A 194 4.20 39.98 -0.83
N THR A 195 4.96 39.48 0.10
CA THR A 195 6.22 40.12 0.54
C THR A 195 7.27 40.12 -0.56
N ALA A 196 7.42 39.00 -1.27
CA ALA A 196 8.36 38.86 -2.39
C ALA A 196 8.02 39.72 -3.60
N LEU A 197 6.71 40.03 -3.81
CA LEU A 197 6.29 40.88 -4.92
C LEU A 197 6.72 42.36 -4.78
N ASN A 198 7.29 42.77 -3.62
CA ASN A 198 7.95 44.07 -3.48
C ASN A 198 9.27 44.16 -4.23
N LYS A 199 9.83 43.01 -4.67
CA LYS A 199 11.04 42.90 -5.47
C LYS A 199 12.27 43.64 -4.88
N ALA A 200 12.39 43.59 -3.54
CA ALA A 200 13.51 44.19 -2.82
C ALA A 200 14.84 43.47 -3.13
N ASN A 201 14.79 42.14 -3.31
CA ASN A 201 15.90 41.28 -3.74
C ASN A 201 15.40 40.37 -4.87
N PRO A 202 15.39 40.82 -6.14
CA PRO A 202 14.64 40.15 -7.21
C PRO A 202 14.90 38.66 -7.39
N ASP A 203 16.18 38.21 -7.26
CA ASP A 203 16.53 36.79 -7.42
C ASP A 203 15.97 35.92 -6.28
N GLU A 204 16.10 36.36 -5.03
CA GLU A 204 15.57 35.64 -3.85
C GLU A 204 14.03 35.77 -3.78
N ASP A 205 13.50 36.90 -4.18
CA ASP A 205 12.06 37.16 -4.22
C ASP A 205 11.40 36.27 -5.31
N PHE A 206 12.03 36.11 -6.47
CA PHE A 206 11.59 35.18 -7.50
C PHE A 206 11.66 33.72 -7.01
N ALA A 207 12.74 33.34 -6.32
CA ALA A 207 12.87 32.02 -5.71
C ALA A 207 11.73 31.76 -4.73
N THR A 208 11.39 32.74 -3.88
CA THR A 208 10.25 32.66 -2.96
C THR A 208 8.95 32.43 -3.70
N VAL A 209 8.64 33.21 -4.73
CA VAL A 209 7.42 33.05 -5.54
C VAL A 209 7.38 31.67 -6.20
N ALA A 210 8.50 31.18 -6.74
CA ALA A 210 8.58 29.90 -7.42
C ALA A 210 8.34 28.71 -6.45
N VAL A 211 8.91 28.77 -5.24
CA VAL A 211 8.72 27.78 -4.18
C VAL A 211 7.30 27.79 -3.63
N GLU A 212 6.81 28.98 -3.22
CA GLU A 212 5.50 29.12 -2.57
C GLU A 212 4.33 28.82 -3.52
N ARG A 213 4.53 28.96 -4.80
CA ARG A 213 3.56 28.49 -5.82
C ARG A 213 3.28 27.00 -5.68
N TYR A 214 4.32 26.16 -5.43
CA TYR A 214 4.11 24.73 -5.19
C TYR A 214 3.36 24.49 -3.88
N VAL A 215 3.76 25.17 -2.81
CA VAL A 215 3.12 25.02 -1.50
C VAL A 215 1.62 25.32 -1.60
N THR A 216 1.25 26.48 -2.15
CA THR A 216 -0.18 26.88 -2.27
C THR A 216 -0.98 25.92 -3.13
N ARG A 217 -0.46 25.55 -4.31
CA ARG A 217 -1.16 24.69 -5.26
C ARG A 217 -1.34 23.27 -4.74
N MET A 218 -0.30 22.69 -4.13
CA MET A 218 -0.35 21.30 -3.69
C MET A 218 -1.08 21.16 -2.37
N SER A 219 -1.05 22.14 -1.48
CA SER A 219 -1.90 22.16 -0.28
C SER A 219 -3.39 22.18 -0.66
N LEU A 220 -3.78 22.99 -1.66
CA LEU A 220 -5.16 22.98 -2.15
C LEU A 220 -5.52 21.67 -2.87
N ALA A 221 -4.61 21.12 -3.69
CA ALA A 221 -4.81 19.82 -4.34
C ALA A 221 -4.95 18.69 -3.32
N ARG A 222 -4.16 18.72 -2.25
CA ARG A 222 -4.24 17.76 -1.14
C ARG A 222 -5.60 17.83 -0.43
N ALA A 223 -6.17 19.00 -0.25
CA ALA A 223 -7.52 19.14 0.31
C ALA A 223 -8.58 18.40 -0.54
N TYR A 224 -8.48 18.48 -1.86
CA TYR A 224 -9.36 17.73 -2.76
C TYR A 224 -9.05 16.24 -2.82
N TYR A 225 -7.79 15.84 -2.76
CA TYR A 225 -7.40 14.42 -2.60
C TYR A 225 -8.04 13.81 -1.34
N ILE A 226 -7.94 14.48 -0.20
CA ILE A 226 -8.61 14.08 1.05
C ILE A 226 -10.12 14.03 0.85
N GLY A 227 -10.68 14.98 0.10
CA GLY A 227 -12.09 15.00 -0.29
C GLY A 227 -12.50 13.73 -1.04
N VAL A 228 -11.72 13.31 -2.05
CA VAL A 228 -11.98 12.05 -2.80
C VAL A 228 -12.00 10.86 -1.84
N LEU A 229 -10.98 10.71 -0.98
CA LEU A 229 -10.87 9.58 -0.07
C LEU A 229 -12.04 9.54 0.94
N ARG A 230 -12.44 10.72 1.44
CA ARG A 230 -13.57 10.81 2.37
C ARG A 230 -14.88 10.39 1.71
N GLU A 231 -15.17 10.83 0.50
CA GLU A 231 -16.39 10.47 -0.21
C GLU A 231 -16.38 8.98 -0.58
N VAL A 232 -15.24 8.42 -1.00
CA VAL A 232 -15.10 6.98 -1.26
C VAL A 232 -15.34 6.15 0.00
N ARG A 233 -14.79 6.56 1.15
CA ARG A 233 -15.04 5.89 2.44
C ARG A 233 -16.50 5.93 2.81
N GLY A 234 -17.12 7.12 2.80
CA GLY A 234 -18.52 7.28 3.13
C GLY A 234 -19.44 6.48 2.21
N LEU A 235 -19.14 6.44 0.90
CA LEU A 235 -19.85 5.59 -0.05
C LEU A 235 -19.83 4.11 0.36
N ILE A 236 -18.66 3.58 0.71
CA ILE A 236 -18.52 2.18 1.13
C ILE A 236 -19.29 1.89 2.41
N GLU A 237 -19.26 2.81 3.38
CA GLU A 237 -20.02 2.69 4.63
C GLU A 237 -21.54 2.70 4.39
N ASN A 238 -22.03 3.50 3.44
CA ASN A 238 -23.45 3.71 3.20
C ASN A 238 -24.05 2.82 2.11
N ARG A 239 -23.27 2.23 1.21
CA ARG A 239 -23.78 1.53 0.00
C ARG A 239 -24.78 0.39 0.28
N ASN A 240 -24.73 -0.22 1.47
CA ASN A 240 -25.63 -1.32 1.87
C ASN A 240 -26.75 -0.85 2.80
N SER A 241 -26.71 0.36 3.35
CA SER A 241 -27.66 0.88 4.35
C SER A 241 -28.43 2.11 3.87
N ASP A 242 -27.80 3.01 3.13
CA ASP A 242 -28.37 4.25 2.58
C ASP A 242 -27.86 4.51 1.16
N LEU A 243 -28.51 3.89 0.19
CA LEU A 243 -28.14 3.97 -1.22
C LEU A 243 -28.20 5.41 -1.77
N ILE A 244 -29.09 6.26 -1.23
CA ILE A 244 -29.21 7.67 -1.67
C ILE A 244 -27.95 8.43 -1.27
N THR A 245 -27.56 8.35 0.00
CA THR A 245 -26.33 8.96 0.51
C THR A 245 -25.11 8.42 -0.23
N ALA A 246 -25.01 7.10 -0.45
CA ALA A 246 -23.91 6.50 -1.20
C ALA A 246 -23.79 7.02 -2.64
N ARG A 247 -24.92 7.24 -3.36
CA ARG A 247 -24.92 7.82 -4.71
C ARG A 247 -24.48 9.28 -4.71
N ILE A 248 -24.87 10.05 -3.69
CA ILE A 248 -24.42 11.43 -3.52
C ILE A 248 -22.90 11.45 -3.33
N GLN A 249 -22.36 10.62 -2.42
CA GLN A 249 -20.93 10.51 -2.14
C GLN A 249 -20.13 10.03 -3.35
N LEU A 250 -20.65 9.07 -4.12
CA LEU A 250 -20.05 8.66 -5.40
C LEU A 250 -19.88 9.86 -6.33
N LYS A 251 -20.92 10.67 -6.48
CA LYS A 251 -20.90 11.83 -7.37
C LYS A 251 -19.99 12.95 -6.87
N GLU A 252 -19.96 13.19 -5.57
CA GLU A 252 -19.03 14.15 -4.98
C GLU A 252 -17.57 13.70 -5.16
N GLY A 253 -17.28 12.41 -4.92
CA GLY A 253 -15.96 11.81 -5.16
C GLY A 253 -15.53 11.93 -6.62
N GLU A 254 -16.43 11.66 -7.57
CA GLU A 254 -16.18 11.84 -9.01
C GLU A 254 -15.75 13.28 -9.33
N ILE A 255 -16.50 14.27 -8.86
CA ILE A 255 -16.21 15.67 -9.20
C ILE A 255 -14.93 16.14 -8.48
N PHE A 256 -14.70 15.77 -7.24
CA PHE A 256 -13.44 16.05 -6.55
C PHE A 256 -12.23 15.44 -7.27
N TYR A 257 -12.37 14.21 -7.76
CA TYR A 257 -11.32 13.61 -8.58
C TYR A 257 -11.06 14.39 -9.86
N ARG A 258 -12.11 14.85 -10.56
CA ARG A 258 -11.97 15.67 -11.77
C ARG A 258 -11.23 16.99 -11.52
N ILE A 259 -11.22 17.50 -10.28
CA ILE A 259 -10.46 18.70 -9.91
C ILE A 259 -8.94 18.40 -9.96
N ILE A 260 -8.51 17.26 -9.48
CA ILE A 260 -7.10 16.85 -9.40
C ILE A 260 -6.67 15.87 -10.50
N GLU A 261 -7.56 15.49 -11.41
CA GLU A 261 -7.36 14.50 -12.47
C GLU A 261 -6.07 14.73 -13.26
N SER A 262 -5.75 15.98 -13.61
CA SER A 262 -4.55 16.31 -14.37
C SER A 262 -3.24 16.04 -13.64
N LEU A 263 -3.28 15.96 -12.30
CA LEU A 263 -2.11 15.62 -11.48
C LEU A 263 -1.83 14.12 -11.49
N VAL A 264 -2.83 13.30 -11.76
CA VAL A 264 -2.74 11.83 -11.78
C VAL A 264 -2.60 11.31 -13.21
N SER A 265 -3.44 11.79 -14.13
CA SER A 265 -3.53 11.28 -15.51
C SER A 265 -2.27 11.44 -16.34
N ARG A 266 -1.43 12.43 -16.02
CA ARG A 266 -0.17 12.68 -16.70
C ARG A 266 0.82 11.50 -16.54
N ASP A 267 0.95 11.00 -15.34
CA ASP A 267 1.99 10.02 -14.97
C ASP A 267 1.40 8.61 -14.71
N ASN A 268 0.07 8.51 -14.56
CA ASN A 268 -0.68 7.25 -14.45
C ASN A 268 -1.98 7.27 -15.30
N PRO A 269 -1.90 7.25 -16.63
CA PRO A 269 -3.10 7.30 -17.48
C PRO A 269 -4.01 6.07 -17.33
N THR A 270 -3.45 4.90 -17.07
CA THR A 270 -4.21 3.65 -16.85
C THR A 270 -5.00 3.73 -15.54
N GLY A 271 -4.35 4.13 -14.46
CA GLY A 271 -5.01 4.34 -13.17
C GLY A 271 -6.06 5.45 -13.22
N ASN A 272 -5.81 6.54 -13.97
CA ASN A 272 -6.82 7.56 -14.23
C ASN A 272 -8.08 6.96 -14.88
N ALA A 273 -7.93 6.08 -15.87
CA ALA A 273 -9.07 5.44 -16.51
C ALA A 273 -9.84 4.53 -15.53
N LEU A 274 -9.14 3.78 -14.69
CA LEU A 274 -9.75 2.93 -13.65
C LEU A 274 -10.54 3.77 -12.63
N ILE A 275 -9.93 4.81 -12.07
CA ILE A 275 -10.59 5.70 -11.09
C ILE A 275 -11.86 6.29 -11.68
N LYS A 276 -11.79 6.80 -12.91
CA LYS A 276 -12.96 7.36 -13.60
C LYS A 276 -14.05 6.32 -13.83
N THR A 277 -13.70 5.11 -14.21
CA THR A 277 -14.65 4.02 -14.41
C THR A 277 -15.38 3.67 -13.11
N GLN A 278 -14.66 3.57 -12.00
CA GLN A 278 -15.27 3.26 -10.71
C GLN A 278 -16.15 4.41 -10.20
N LEU A 279 -15.67 5.66 -10.25
CA LEU A 279 -16.42 6.83 -9.73
C LEU A 279 -17.58 7.26 -10.64
N ALA A 280 -17.59 6.88 -11.92
CA ALA A 280 -18.73 7.09 -12.82
C ALA A 280 -19.68 5.87 -12.92
N GLY A 281 -19.32 4.75 -12.30
CA GLY A 281 -20.04 3.48 -12.34
C GLY A 281 -21.09 3.31 -11.26
N ASN A 282 -21.27 2.08 -10.77
CA ASN A 282 -22.22 1.79 -9.69
C ASN A 282 -21.50 1.86 -8.34
N VAL A 283 -22.24 2.22 -7.29
CA VAL A 283 -21.73 2.25 -5.92
C VAL A 283 -21.13 0.91 -5.44
N ALA A 284 -21.64 -0.20 -5.98
CA ALA A 284 -21.16 -1.54 -5.64
C ALA A 284 -19.76 -1.86 -6.20
N ASP A 285 -19.39 -1.22 -7.32
CA ASP A 285 -18.17 -1.50 -8.08
C ASP A 285 -16.96 -0.70 -7.56
N VAL A 286 -17.17 0.20 -6.56
CA VAL A 286 -16.11 1.04 -6.02
C VAL A 286 -15.25 0.28 -5.03
N VAL A 287 -13.94 0.25 -5.28
CA VAL A 287 -12.91 -0.40 -4.46
C VAL A 287 -11.93 0.67 -3.97
N ALA A 288 -12.01 1.01 -2.67
CA ALA A 288 -11.23 2.12 -2.09
C ALA A 288 -9.73 1.95 -2.29
N ASP A 289 -9.22 0.74 -2.07
CA ASP A 289 -7.77 0.47 -2.15
C ASP A 289 -7.22 0.61 -3.57
N GLU A 290 -7.99 0.21 -4.59
CA GLU A 290 -7.61 0.44 -5.99
C GLU A 290 -7.55 1.94 -6.30
N ILE A 291 -8.54 2.72 -5.83
CA ILE A 291 -8.54 4.18 -6.02
C ILE A 291 -7.33 4.80 -5.31
N VAL A 292 -7.06 4.44 -4.06
CA VAL A 292 -5.90 4.95 -3.29
C VAL A 292 -4.60 4.57 -4.00
N SER A 293 -4.46 3.31 -4.42
CA SER A 293 -3.26 2.82 -5.10
C SER A 293 -3.00 3.57 -6.41
N GLU A 294 -4.03 3.75 -7.23
CA GLU A 294 -3.87 4.43 -8.52
C GLU A 294 -3.65 5.94 -8.38
N LEU A 295 -4.27 6.58 -7.39
CA LEU A 295 -3.95 7.97 -7.01
C LEU A 295 -2.47 8.09 -6.60
N SER A 296 -2.02 7.21 -5.72
CA SER A 296 -0.65 7.21 -5.19
C SER A 296 0.39 7.01 -6.29
N LYS A 297 0.17 6.06 -7.22
CA LYS A 297 1.05 5.87 -8.40
C LYS A 297 1.17 7.14 -9.25
N GLY A 298 0.06 7.84 -9.46
CA GLY A 298 0.08 9.12 -10.16
C GLY A 298 0.93 10.17 -9.44
N PHE A 299 0.78 10.30 -8.12
CA PHE A 299 1.59 11.23 -7.32
C PHE A 299 3.06 10.81 -7.20
N ILE A 300 3.38 9.50 -7.11
CA ILE A 300 4.77 9.01 -7.20
C ILE A 300 5.41 9.46 -8.51
N GLY A 301 4.71 9.32 -9.63
CA GLY A 301 5.18 9.81 -10.93
C GLY A 301 5.47 11.31 -10.92
N ARG A 302 4.61 12.11 -10.26
CA ARG A 302 4.85 13.55 -10.06
C ARG A 302 6.11 13.82 -9.24
N VAL A 303 6.29 13.13 -8.10
CA VAL A 303 7.49 13.25 -7.26
C VAL A 303 8.74 12.93 -8.06
N LYS A 304 8.76 11.79 -8.77
CA LYS A 304 9.89 11.38 -9.64
C LYS A 304 10.15 12.41 -10.75
N GLY A 305 9.10 13.01 -11.33
CA GLY A 305 9.21 14.06 -12.34
C GLY A 305 9.86 15.34 -11.83
N GLU A 306 9.45 15.85 -10.67
CA GLU A 306 10.04 17.03 -10.03
C GLU A 306 11.50 16.76 -9.59
N MET A 307 11.82 15.56 -9.08
CA MET A 307 13.20 15.15 -8.76
C MET A 307 14.11 15.12 -9.99
N ASN A 308 13.61 14.67 -11.13
CA ASN A 308 14.36 14.68 -12.38
C ASN A 308 14.66 16.12 -12.84
N GLY A 309 13.66 17.02 -12.78
CA GLY A 309 13.87 18.44 -13.05
C GLY A 309 14.91 19.04 -12.11
N GLN A 310 14.80 18.76 -10.81
CA GLN A 310 15.77 19.22 -9.82
C GLN A 310 17.19 18.71 -10.11
N ALA A 311 17.33 17.46 -10.59
CA ALA A 311 18.63 16.92 -10.99
C ALA A 311 19.25 17.63 -12.21
N GLU A 312 18.41 18.12 -13.12
CA GLU A 312 18.85 18.89 -14.29
C GLU A 312 19.21 20.33 -13.94
N SER A 313 18.54 20.92 -12.95
CA SER A 313 18.64 22.31 -12.57
C SER A 313 19.76 22.60 -11.56
N ILE A 314 20.03 21.65 -10.63
CA ILE A 314 21.03 21.83 -9.58
C ILE A 314 22.44 22.07 -10.16
N GLY A 315 23.12 23.10 -9.65
CA GLY A 315 24.43 23.52 -10.17
C GLY A 315 24.35 24.38 -11.45
N VAL A 316 23.16 24.56 -12.02
CA VAL A 316 22.91 25.34 -13.25
C VAL A 316 21.97 26.52 -13.00
N ASP A 317 20.82 26.24 -12.42
CA ASP A 317 19.77 27.19 -12.06
C ASP A 317 19.26 26.87 -10.65
N ARG A 318 19.82 27.58 -9.65
CA ARG A 318 19.50 27.40 -8.24
C ARG A 318 18.01 27.63 -7.95
N VAL A 319 17.42 28.64 -8.57
CA VAL A 319 16.01 28.98 -8.32
C VAL A 319 15.09 27.87 -8.81
N GLN A 320 15.33 27.36 -10.01
CA GLN A 320 14.57 26.26 -10.57
C GLN A 320 14.78 24.98 -9.72
N ALA A 321 16.00 24.68 -9.28
CA ALA A 321 16.28 23.54 -8.41
C ALA A 321 15.54 23.63 -7.07
N MET A 322 15.47 24.83 -6.46
CA MET A 322 14.70 25.06 -5.23
C MET A 322 13.18 24.86 -5.45
N ALA A 323 12.65 25.37 -6.56
CA ALA A 323 11.25 25.23 -6.91
C ALA A 323 10.87 23.76 -7.11
N GLU A 324 11.68 22.98 -7.81
CA GLU A 324 11.47 21.55 -8.08
C GLU A 324 11.64 20.69 -6.82
N ALA A 325 12.57 21.02 -5.93
CA ALA A 325 12.69 20.40 -4.61
C ALA A 325 11.46 20.65 -3.75
N SER A 326 10.91 21.88 -3.79
CA SER A 326 9.65 22.20 -3.14
C SER A 326 8.47 21.44 -3.76
N GLY A 327 8.43 21.32 -5.08
CA GLY A 327 7.45 20.50 -5.80
C GLY A 327 7.51 19.03 -5.38
N THR A 328 8.72 18.46 -5.33
CA THR A 328 8.97 17.10 -4.84
C THR A 328 8.37 16.88 -3.45
N ALA A 329 8.70 17.77 -2.51
CA ALA A 329 8.20 17.68 -1.14
C ALA A 329 6.67 17.87 -1.06
N ALA A 330 6.11 18.80 -1.81
CA ALA A 330 4.68 19.10 -1.80
C ALA A 330 3.84 17.94 -2.38
N PHE A 331 4.29 17.26 -3.43
CA PHE A 331 3.65 16.05 -3.94
C PHE A 331 3.83 14.85 -3.01
N ALA A 332 5.03 14.66 -2.45
CA ALA A 332 5.29 13.56 -1.53
C ALA A 332 4.44 13.63 -0.25
N LYS A 333 4.16 14.85 0.27
CA LYS A 333 3.29 15.03 1.44
C LYS A 333 1.87 14.49 1.25
N ILE A 334 1.39 14.37 0.02
CA ILE A 334 0.08 13.77 -0.28
C ILE A 334 0.09 12.27 0.01
N LEU A 335 1.24 11.61 -0.17
CA LEU A 335 1.41 10.17 -0.04
C LEU A 335 1.63 9.71 1.43
N LEU A 336 2.09 10.61 2.31
CA LEU A 336 2.60 10.24 3.63
C LEU A 336 1.64 9.39 4.49
N PRO A 337 0.31 9.64 4.55
CA PRO A 337 -0.57 8.82 5.37
C PRO A 337 -0.68 7.36 4.90
N ASP A 338 -0.83 7.13 3.59
CA ASP A 338 -0.92 5.78 3.04
C ASP A 338 0.45 5.09 3.05
N LEU A 339 1.54 5.84 2.82
CA LEU A 339 2.91 5.32 2.95
C LEU A 339 3.18 4.84 4.38
N GLU A 340 2.81 5.63 5.40
CA GLU A 340 2.96 5.23 6.81
C GLU A 340 2.11 3.98 7.12
N LEU A 341 0.89 3.92 6.60
CA LEU A 341 0.01 2.75 6.78
C LEU A 341 0.64 1.47 6.23
N ARG A 342 1.34 1.55 5.09
CA ARG A 342 1.93 0.39 4.39
C ARG A 342 3.35 0.05 4.82
N LEU A 343 4.18 1.05 5.12
CA LEU A 343 5.62 0.90 5.40
C LEU A 343 6.02 1.28 6.83
N GLY A 344 5.11 1.85 7.61
CA GLY A 344 5.35 2.23 9.00
C GLY A 344 5.91 3.65 9.18
N ALA A 345 5.83 4.14 10.44
CA ALA A 345 6.18 5.51 10.81
C ALA A 345 7.68 5.83 10.65
N GLU A 346 8.56 4.85 10.80
CA GLU A 346 10.01 5.05 10.60
C GLU A 346 10.33 5.39 9.14
N VAL A 347 9.75 4.66 8.18
CA VAL A 347 9.96 4.91 6.74
C VAL A 347 9.39 6.26 6.34
N ARG A 348 8.24 6.65 6.90
CA ARG A 348 7.68 8.00 6.75
C ARG A 348 8.67 9.06 7.23
N GLY A 349 9.21 8.94 8.45
CA GLY A 349 10.19 9.88 9.00
C GLY A 349 11.46 9.99 8.15
N ASN A 350 11.92 8.86 7.61
CA ASN A 350 13.06 8.82 6.68
C ASN A 350 12.75 9.58 5.39
N LEU A 351 11.54 9.45 4.83
CA LEU A 351 11.13 10.23 3.66
C LEU A 351 11.05 11.73 3.97
N GLU A 352 10.45 12.14 5.07
CA GLU A 352 10.37 13.54 5.49
C GLU A 352 11.76 14.16 5.67
N SER A 353 12.70 13.43 6.27
CA SER A 353 14.10 13.85 6.39
C SER A 353 14.77 14.02 5.02
N ALA A 354 14.65 13.03 4.14
CA ALA A 354 15.25 13.08 2.81
C ALA A 354 14.69 14.22 1.94
N LEU A 355 13.40 14.54 2.08
CA LEU A 355 12.76 15.69 1.41
C LEU A 355 13.32 17.02 1.94
N SER A 356 13.52 17.16 3.25
CA SER A 356 14.15 18.32 3.87
C SER A 356 15.60 18.48 3.42
N ASP A 357 16.34 17.38 3.34
CA ASP A 357 17.71 17.37 2.87
C ASP A 357 17.81 17.81 1.39
N LEU A 358 16.87 17.38 0.54
CA LEU A 358 16.80 17.79 -0.86
C LEU A 358 16.53 19.31 -0.99
N GLN A 359 15.62 19.85 -0.18
CA GLN A 359 15.34 21.29 -0.15
C GLN A 359 16.55 22.11 0.31
N THR A 360 17.21 21.64 1.38
CA THR A 360 18.44 22.27 1.89
C THR A 360 19.56 22.23 0.86
N ALA A 361 19.81 21.06 0.26
CA ALA A 361 20.83 20.90 -0.75
C ALA A 361 20.57 21.75 -2.01
N SER A 362 19.31 21.95 -2.38
CA SER A 362 18.89 22.83 -3.49
C SER A 362 19.13 24.29 -3.15
N SER A 363 18.80 24.71 -1.91
CA SER A 363 19.08 26.07 -1.42
C SER A 363 20.57 26.37 -1.40
N ASP A 364 21.40 25.42 -0.97
CA ASP A 364 22.86 25.51 -0.93
C ASP A 364 23.51 25.31 -2.32
N ASN A 365 22.73 24.98 -3.34
CA ASN A 365 23.17 24.61 -4.67
C ASN A 365 24.21 23.46 -4.68
N SER A 366 24.04 22.48 -3.78
CA SER A 366 24.96 21.37 -3.56
C SER A 366 24.58 20.14 -4.38
N VAL A 367 25.25 19.93 -5.53
CA VAL A 367 25.02 18.76 -6.39
C VAL A 367 25.22 17.43 -5.65
N PRO A 368 26.31 17.21 -4.86
CA PRO A 368 26.50 15.93 -4.17
C PRO A 368 25.42 15.63 -3.15
N ASN A 369 25.04 16.59 -2.30
CA ASN A 369 24.04 16.39 -1.26
C ASN A 369 22.65 16.15 -1.88
N SER A 370 22.33 16.86 -2.96
CA SER A 370 21.08 16.61 -3.71
C SER A 370 21.01 15.20 -4.27
N ALA A 371 22.11 14.64 -4.77
CA ALA A 371 22.13 13.27 -5.28
C ALA A 371 21.82 12.26 -4.18
N VAL A 372 22.47 12.40 -3.02
CA VAL A 372 22.22 11.52 -1.85
C VAL A 372 20.75 11.59 -1.41
N ALA A 373 20.18 12.80 -1.32
CA ALA A 373 18.79 12.97 -0.93
C ALA A 373 17.82 12.34 -1.95
N ARG A 374 18.06 12.51 -3.26
CA ARG A 374 17.23 11.88 -4.31
C ARG A 374 17.30 10.37 -4.28
N ASP A 375 18.50 9.79 -4.06
CA ASP A 375 18.65 8.33 -3.97
C ASP A 375 17.86 7.77 -2.79
N ALA A 376 17.89 8.46 -1.63
CA ALA A 376 17.10 8.07 -0.46
C ALA A 376 15.59 8.14 -0.73
N ILE A 377 15.10 9.24 -1.33
CA ILE A 377 13.69 9.39 -1.71
C ILE A 377 13.28 8.29 -2.70
N THR A 378 14.10 8.03 -3.72
CA THR A 378 13.83 7.02 -4.75
C THR A 378 13.67 5.64 -4.13
N GLY A 379 14.60 5.20 -3.27
CA GLY A 379 14.52 3.89 -2.62
C GLY A 379 13.25 3.70 -1.78
N ILE A 380 12.82 4.76 -1.08
CA ILE A 380 11.57 4.72 -0.29
C ILE A 380 10.33 4.66 -1.22
N LEU A 381 10.31 5.48 -2.28
CA LEU A 381 9.20 5.48 -3.22
C LEU A 381 9.09 4.17 -4.00
N ASP A 382 10.20 3.54 -4.37
CA ASP A 382 10.20 2.25 -5.04
C ASP A 382 9.65 1.14 -4.12
N SER A 383 10.02 1.17 -2.84
CA SER A 383 9.46 0.28 -1.82
C SER A 383 7.95 0.50 -1.63
N TYR A 384 7.51 1.76 -1.63
CA TYR A 384 6.09 2.09 -1.52
C TYR A 384 5.31 1.68 -2.78
N GLU A 385 5.85 1.93 -3.97
CA GLU A 385 5.24 1.53 -5.24
C GLU A 385 5.09 0.00 -5.35
N ALA A 386 6.04 -0.76 -4.82
CA ALA A 386 5.94 -2.22 -4.71
C ALA A 386 4.72 -2.62 -3.87
N GLN A 387 4.48 -1.96 -2.74
CA GLN A 387 3.29 -2.20 -1.88
C GLN A 387 1.96 -1.84 -2.57
N LEU A 388 1.95 -0.80 -3.41
CA LEU A 388 0.76 -0.41 -4.19
C LEU A 388 0.42 -1.40 -5.31
N ASN A 389 1.39 -2.19 -5.75
CA ASN A 389 1.23 -3.21 -6.77
C ASN A 389 0.87 -4.60 -6.20
N LEU A 390 0.79 -4.73 -4.87
CA LEU A 390 0.33 -5.96 -4.24
C LEU A 390 -1.15 -6.16 -4.56
N VAL A 391 -1.40 -7.20 -5.33
CA VAL A 391 -2.77 -7.56 -5.71
C VAL A 391 -3.46 -8.15 -4.49
N LYS A 392 -4.60 -7.58 -4.08
CA LYS A 392 -5.43 -8.20 -3.04
C LYS A 392 -6.22 -9.36 -3.63
N TYR A 393 -6.23 -10.46 -2.91
CA TYR A 393 -7.05 -11.60 -3.28
C TYR A 393 -8.53 -11.26 -3.09
N SER A 394 -9.35 -11.55 -4.11
CA SER A 394 -10.81 -11.43 -4.03
C SER A 394 -11.46 -12.77 -4.33
N ALA A 395 -12.13 -13.35 -3.33
CA ALA A 395 -12.91 -14.57 -3.52
C ALA A 395 -14.15 -14.27 -4.38
N THR A 396 -14.40 -15.13 -5.35
CA THR A 396 -15.57 -15.03 -6.24
C THR A 396 -16.60 -16.14 -6.04
N THR A 397 -16.32 -17.09 -5.13
CA THR A 397 -17.19 -18.23 -4.81
C THR A 397 -17.74 -18.15 -3.41
N ASN A 398 -18.67 -19.04 -3.06
CA ASN A 398 -19.28 -19.07 -1.73
C ASN A 398 -18.38 -19.78 -0.71
N THR A 399 -17.70 -19.01 0.12
CA THR A 399 -16.80 -19.45 1.19
C THR A 399 -17.43 -19.39 2.59
N ALA A 400 -18.75 -19.18 2.69
CA ALA A 400 -19.47 -18.81 3.92
C ALA A 400 -19.15 -19.69 5.14
N LEU A 401 -18.98 -21.02 4.99
CA LEU A 401 -18.62 -21.89 6.11
C LEU A 401 -17.27 -21.49 6.74
N ILE A 402 -16.28 -21.21 5.89
CA ILE A 402 -14.93 -20.81 6.36
C ILE A 402 -14.99 -19.39 6.91
N ASP A 403 -15.66 -18.45 6.23
CA ASP A 403 -15.78 -17.06 6.65
C ASP A 403 -16.45 -16.92 8.02
N ASN A 404 -17.52 -17.70 8.27
CA ASN A 404 -18.18 -17.75 9.56
C ASN A 404 -17.26 -18.34 10.66
N ALA A 405 -16.48 -19.37 10.33
CA ALA A 405 -15.49 -19.91 11.26
C ALA A 405 -14.39 -18.89 11.57
N VAL A 406 -13.89 -18.13 10.57
CA VAL A 406 -12.94 -17.03 10.76
C VAL A 406 -13.53 -15.95 11.66
N SER A 407 -14.78 -15.52 11.41
CA SER A 407 -15.48 -14.52 12.23
C SER A 407 -15.65 -15.00 13.69
N SER A 408 -15.93 -16.28 13.88
CA SER A 408 -16.04 -16.89 15.21
C SER A 408 -14.68 -16.92 15.93
N PHE A 409 -13.59 -17.22 15.21
CA PHE A 409 -12.24 -17.16 15.76
C PHE A 409 -11.83 -15.72 16.12
N GLN A 410 -12.16 -14.73 15.30
CA GLN A 410 -11.93 -13.32 15.63
C GLN A 410 -12.69 -12.91 16.89
N THR A 411 -13.97 -13.34 17.04
CA THR A 411 -14.75 -13.11 18.24
C THR A 411 -14.08 -13.72 19.49
N ILE A 412 -13.51 -14.93 19.39
CA ILE A 412 -12.77 -15.55 20.48
C ILE A 412 -11.50 -14.73 20.81
N THR A 413 -10.81 -14.23 19.80
CA THR A 413 -9.61 -13.37 19.97
C THR A 413 -9.97 -12.10 20.74
N ASP A 414 -11.08 -11.43 20.39
CA ASP A 414 -11.56 -10.24 21.07
C ASP A 414 -11.97 -10.52 22.53
N LEU A 415 -12.66 -11.65 22.78
CA LEU A 415 -13.03 -12.07 24.12
C LEU A 415 -11.83 -12.40 25.02
N ARG A 416 -10.74 -12.92 24.46
CA ARG A 416 -9.48 -13.19 25.16
C ARG A 416 -8.76 -11.91 25.58
N GLY A 417 -8.92 -10.82 24.83
CA GLY A 417 -8.34 -9.51 25.14
C GLY A 417 -9.06 -8.72 26.24
N GLN A 418 -10.19 -9.19 26.76
CA GLN A 418 -10.98 -8.49 27.77
C GLN A 418 -10.36 -8.60 29.17
N THR A 419 -10.55 -7.56 29.99
CA THR A 419 -10.07 -7.53 31.38
C THR A 419 -10.70 -8.62 32.25
N THR A 420 -11.94 -9.03 31.93
CA THR A 420 -12.65 -10.13 32.59
C THR A 420 -13.01 -11.19 31.56
N ILE A 421 -12.37 -12.34 31.66
CA ILE A 421 -12.56 -13.42 30.70
C ILE A 421 -13.89 -14.12 30.92
N ASN A 422 -14.69 -14.22 29.85
CA ASN A 422 -15.98 -14.91 29.86
C ASN A 422 -15.88 -16.24 29.11
N GLY A 423 -15.58 -17.33 29.80
CA GLY A 423 -15.45 -18.67 29.22
C GLY A 423 -16.76 -19.19 28.58
N ALA A 424 -17.95 -18.76 29.07
CA ALA A 424 -19.21 -19.13 28.45
C ALA A 424 -19.38 -18.47 27.08
N ALA A 425 -18.99 -17.20 26.95
CA ALA A 425 -19.01 -16.48 25.68
C ALA A 425 -18.00 -17.08 24.67
N ILE A 426 -16.79 -17.45 25.12
CA ILE A 426 -15.81 -18.16 24.29
C ILE A 426 -16.39 -19.49 23.79
N GLY A 427 -17.01 -20.28 24.67
CA GLY A 427 -17.65 -21.54 24.28
C GLY A 427 -18.80 -21.35 23.29
N ALA A 428 -19.61 -20.30 23.45
CA ALA A 428 -20.67 -19.98 22.51
C ALA A 428 -20.13 -19.55 21.12
N ALA A 429 -19.04 -18.78 21.08
CA ALA A 429 -18.38 -18.40 19.84
C ALA A 429 -17.69 -19.58 19.13
N TYR A 430 -17.19 -20.58 19.89
CA TYR A 430 -16.61 -21.77 19.32
C TYR A 430 -17.66 -22.71 18.71
N ALA A 431 -18.83 -22.83 19.37
CA ALA A 431 -19.88 -23.73 18.91
C ALA A 431 -20.48 -23.27 17.56
N GLY A 432 -20.71 -24.18 16.66
CA GLY A 432 -21.24 -23.91 15.32
C GLY A 432 -20.24 -24.22 14.22
N GLU A 433 -20.07 -23.31 13.24
CA GLU A 433 -19.24 -23.55 12.05
C GLU A 433 -17.76 -23.72 12.39
N LEU A 434 -17.23 -23.01 13.38
CA LEU A 434 -15.84 -23.15 13.79
C LEU A 434 -15.57 -24.53 14.41
N GLN A 435 -16.44 -25.02 15.28
CA GLN A 435 -16.35 -26.36 15.82
C GLN A 435 -16.52 -27.42 14.73
N GLN A 436 -17.48 -27.23 13.82
CA GLN A 436 -17.68 -28.13 12.69
C GLN A 436 -16.43 -28.20 11.80
N LEU A 437 -15.81 -27.05 11.50
CA LEU A 437 -14.56 -26.98 10.74
C LEU A 437 -13.44 -27.73 11.47
N THR A 438 -13.31 -27.56 12.78
CA THR A 438 -12.33 -28.24 13.62
C THR A 438 -12.50 -29.76 13.56
N GLN A 439 -13.73 -30.26 13.68
CA GLN A 439 -14.05 -31.69 13.59
C GLN A 439 -13.75 -32.28 12.20
N LEU A 440 -13.99 -31.51 11.13
CA LEU A 440 -13.61 -31.92 9.77
C LEU A 440 -12.09 -32.04 9.62
N VAL A 441 -11.34 -31.11 10.20
CA VAL A 441 -9.87 -31.16 10.20
C VAL A 441 -9.37 -32.36 11.01
N ASP A 442 -9.95 -32.63 12.19
CA ASP A 442 -9.63 -33.80 13.00
C ASP A 442 -9.86 -35.11 12.22
N GLN A 443 -10.96 -35.18 11.47
CA GLN A 443 -11.27 -36.35 10.65
C GLN A 443 -10.25 -36.56 9.52
N VAL A 444 -9.82 -35.48 8.86
CA VAL A 444 -8.85 -35.55 7.74
C VAL A 444 -7.45 -35.91 8.22
N TYR A 445 -7.02 -35.34 9.33
CA TYR A 445 -5.63 -35.48 9.82
C TYR A 445 -5.47 -36.51 10.96
N GLY A 446 -6.54 -37.12 11.43
CA GLY A 446 -6.51 -38.03 12.59
C GLY A 446 -6.06 -37.31 13.88
N ALA A 447 -6.45 -36.02 14.00
CA ALA A 447 -6.09 -35.18 15.15
C ALA A 447 -7.22 -35.19 16.20
N SER A 448 -7.03 -34.47 17.30
CA SER A 448 -7.99 -34.34 18.41
C SER A 448 -8.14 -32.88 18.84
N ILE A 449 -8.13 -31.96 17.86
CA ILE A 449 -8.12 -30.51 18.12
C ILE A 449 -9.43 -30.06 18.79
N ASP A 450 -10.57 -30.58 18.36
CA ASP A 450 -11.87 -30.29 18.99
C ASP A 450 -11.91 -30.67 20.47
N ALA A 451 -11.30 -31.82 20.82
CA ALA A 451 -11.21 -32.25 22.22
C ALA A 451 -10.29 -31.32 23.04
N ASP A 452 -9.12 -30.91 22.50
CA ASP A 452 -8.20 -30.00 23.15
C ASP A 452 -8.86 -28.63 23.39
N VAL A 453 -9.49 -28.05 22.38
CA VAL A 453 -10.19 -26.76 22.47
C VAL A 453 -11.36 -26.82 23.46
N SER A 454 -12.20 -27.88 23.39
CA SER A 454 -13.34 -28.04 24.29
C SER A 454 -12.90 -28.17 25.75
N ALA A 455 -11.85 -28.95 26.03
CA ALA A 455 -11.30 -29.09 27.38
C ALA A 455 -10.75 -27.76 27.91
N ALA A 456 -10.05 -26.99 27.07
CA ALA A 456 -9.53 -25.68 27.44
C ALA A 456 -10.67 -24.68 27.71
N ILE A 457 -11.76 -24.69 26.93
CA ILE A 457 -12.93 -23.86 27.18
C ILE A 457 -13.60 -24.21 28.52
N GLU A 458 -13.74 -25.49 28.85
CA GLU A 458 -14.30 -25.91 30.15
C GLU A 458 -13.38 -25.48 31.31
N SER A 459 -12.06 -25.52 31.15
CA SER A 459 -11.10 -25.00 32.11
C SER A 459 -11.28 -23.50 32.36
N VAL A 460 -11.44 -22.71 31.29
CA VAL A 460 -11.74 -21.26 31.40
C VAL A 460 -13.06 -21.00 32.11
N LYS A 461 -14.12 -21.76 31.78
CA LYS A 461 -15.43 -21.65 32.46
C LYS A 461 -15.37 -21.95 33.96
N ALA A 462 -14.52 -22.90 34.34
CA ALA A 462 -14.26 -23.25 35.73
C ALA A 462 -13.35 -22.29 36.49
N GLY A 463 -12.74 -21.31 35.77
CA GLY A 463 -11.77 -20.38 36.36
C GLY A 463 -10.40 -21.00 36.61
N ASN A 464 -10.09 -22.15 35.97
CA ASN A 464 -8.85 -22.87 36.17
C ASN A 464 -7.85 -22.53 35.05
N GLU A 465 -6.59 -22.27 35.43
CA GLU A 465 -5.47 -22.11 34.50
C GLU A 465 -5.81 -21.22 33.26
N ILE A 466 -6.55 -20.14 33.49
CA ILE A 466 -7.11 -19.29 32.42
C ILE A 466 -6.06 -18.89 31.40
N PRO A 467 -4.87 -18.36 31.76
CA PRO A 467 -3.88 -17.93 30.78
C PRO A 467 -3.46 -19.07 29.83
N PHE A 468 -3.17 -20.25 30.38
CA PHE A 468 -2.73 -21.42 29.61
C PHE A 468 -3.85 -21.95 28.70
N SER A 469 -5.06 -22.05 29.24
CA SER A 469 -6.23 -22.50 28.47
C SER A 469 -6.54 -21.57 27.30
N LEU A 470 -6.37 -20.26 27.46
CA LEU A 470 -6.53 -19.29 26.38
C LEU A 470 -5.48 -19.46 25.28
N GLN A 471 -4.23 -19.80 25.62
CA GLN A 471 -3.22 -20.10 24.62
C GLN A 471 -3.52 -21.40 23.88
N ILE A 472 -3.97 -22.45 24.58
CA ILE A 472 -4.39 -23.71 23.95
C ILE A 472 -5.52 -23.45 22.94
N ILE A 473 -6.55 -22.69 23.30
CA ILE A 473 -7.66 -22.34 22.38
C ILE A 473 -7.13 -21.63 21.14
N ASP A 474 -6.35 -20.57 21.32
CA ASP A 474 -5.82 -19.75 20.24
C ASP A 474 -4.96 -20.54 19.26
N LYS A 475 -3.95 -21.24 19.77
CA LYS A 475 -2.98 -21.93 18.92
C LYS A 475 -3.56 -23.20 18.28
N SER A 476 -4.48 -23.89 18.97
CA SER A 476 -5.25 -24.98 18.37
C SER A 476 -6.07 -24.51 17.19
N LEU A 477 -6.76 -23.37 17.32
CA LEU A 477 -7.57 -22.82 16.23
C LEU A 477 -6.70 -22.28 15.09
N GLN A 478 -5.54 -21.67 15.36
CA GLN A 478 -4.57 -21.33 14.31
C GLN A 478 -4.12 -22.58 13.54
N ARG A 479 -3.93 -23.71 14.24
CA ARG A 479 -3.62 -25.00 13.62
C ARG A 479 -4.74 -25.47 12.70
N VAL A 480 -6.00 -25.34 13.09
CA VAL A 480 -7.15 -25.68 12.24
C VAL A 480 -7.06 -24.95 10.90
N PHE A 481 -6.90 -23.63 10.93
CA PHE A 481 -6.84 -22.82 9.72
C PHE A 481 -5.61 -23.14 8.85
N ALA A 482 -4.43 -23.35 9.45
CA ALA A 482 -3.24 -23.77 8.71
C ALA A 482 -3.44 -25.10 7.99
N LEU A 483 -4.04 -26.09 8.67
CA LEU A 483 -4.33 -27.40 8.10
C LEU A 483 -5.40 -27.31 6.99
N VAL A 484 -6.37 -26.41 7.10
CA VAL A 484 -7.34 -26.14 6.02
C VAL A 484 -6.61 -25.58 4.78
N VAL A 485 -5.71 -24.60 4.95
CA VAL A 485 -4.89 -24.07 3.85
C VAL A 485 -4.13 -25.18 3.15
N TYR A 486 -3.39 -26.01 3.91
CA TYR A 486 -2.61 -27.11 3.36
C TYR A 486 -3.47 -28.14 2.62
N ASN A 487 -4.60 -28.53 3.20
CA ASN A 487 -5.51 -29.52 2.61
C ASN A 487 -6.14 -28.99 1.33
N ARG A 488 -6.74 -27.79 1.35
CA ARG A 488 -7.49 -27.27 0.20
C ARG A 488 -6.59 -26.97 -0.98
N THR A 489 -5.43 -26.38 -0.77
CA THR A 489 -4.45 -26.14 -1.86
C THR A 489 -3.91 -27.46 -2.45
N THR A 490 -3.76 -28.51 -1.63
CA THR A 490 -3.38 -29.85 -2.10
C THR A 490 -4.48 -30.50 -2.92
N LEU A 491 -5.75 -30.44 -2.47
CA LEU A 491 -6.91 -30.96 -3.19
C LEU A 491 -7.04 -30.34 -4.60
N VAL A 492 -6.75 -29.06 -4.73
CA VAL A 492 -6.78 -28.39 -6.05
C VAL A 492 -5.77 -29.01 -7.02
N ILE A 493 -4.54 -29.28 -6.57
CA ILE A 493 -3.51 -29.89 -7.43
C ILE A 493 -3.86 -31.33 -7.79
N GLU A 494 -4.26 -32.12 -6.78
CA GLU A 494 -4.57 -33.55 -6.96
C GLU A 494 -5.78 -33.75 -7.90
N ASN A 495 -6.74 -32.83 -7.90
CA ASN A 495 -7.97 -32.95 -8.68
C ASN A 495 -8.03 -31.96 -9.86
N PHE A 496 -6.91 -31.32 -10.24
CA PHE A 496 -6.88 -30.29 -11.27
C PHE A 496 -7.53 -30.74 -12.60
N ASP A 497 -7.25 -31.96 -13.05
CA ASP A 497 -7.80 -32.49 -14.28
C ASP A 497 -9.25 -32.99 -14.16
N GLY A 498 -9.67 -33.38 -12.94
CA GLY A 498 -10.97 -34.02 -12.69
C GLY A 498 -12.10 -33.06 -12.32
N LEU A 499 -11.78 -31.90 -11.74
CA LEU A 499 -12.76 -30.91 -11.32
C LEU A 499 -12.92 -29.80 -12.36
N SER A 500 -14.09 -29.17 -12.36
CA SER A 500 -14.35 -27.96 -13.14
C SER A 500 -13.57 -26.75 -12.56
N THR A 501 -13.39 -25.71 -13.37
CA THR A 501 -12.78 -24.45 -12.96
C THR A 501 -13.47 -23.86 -11.73
N ASP A 502 -14.81 -23.90 -11.68
CA ASP A 502 -15.58 -23.34 -10.55
C ASP A 502 -15.38 -24.15 -9.25
N GLU A 503 -15.29 -25.49 -9.34
CA GLU A 503 -15.02 -26.34 -8.17
C GLU A 503 -13.60 -26.15 -7.65
N LEU A 504 -12.61 -26.05 -8.54
CA LEU A 504 -11.22 -25.74 -8.15
C LEU A 504 -11.13 -24.35 -7.52
N ALA A 505 -11.81 -23.36 -8.11
CA ALA A 505 -11.90 -22.01 -7.61
C ALA A 505 -12.49 -21.97 -6.19
N LEU A 506 -13.56 -22.72 -5.94
CA LEU A 506 -14.18 -22.82 -4.63
C LEU A 506 -13.21 -23.34 -3.56
N GLU A 507 -12.42 -24.39 -3.87
CA GLU A 507 -11.46 -24.93 -2.90
C GLU A 507 -10.28 -23.97 -2.67
N TRP A 508 -9.86 -23.23 -3.71
CA TRP A 508 -8.80 -22.22 -3.60
C TRP A 508 -9.26 -21.00 -2.80
N ASP A 509 -10.47 -20.50 -3.08
CA ASP A 509 -11.08 -19.39 -2.33
C ASP A 509 -11.27 -19.76 -0.85
N ARG A 510 -11.65 -21.01 -0.55
CA ARG A 510 -11.75 -21.54 0.83
C ARG A 510 -10.39 -21.58 1.53
N ALA A 511 -9.32 -21.94 0.81
CA ALA A 511 -7.96 -21.91 1.38
C ALA A 511 -7.54 -20.48 1.72
N ASN A 512 -7.81 -19.52 0.84
CA ASN A 512 -7.51 -18.12 1.10
C ASN A 512 -8.34 -17.53 2.25
N SER A 513 -9.63 -17.86 2.33
CA SER A 513 -10.47 -17.46 3.47
C SER A 513 -9.89 -18.00 4.79
N ALA A 514 -9.48 -19.28 4.83
CA ALA A 514 -8.81 -19.84 6.01
C ALA A 514 -7.49 -19.12 6.35
N TYR A 515 -6.69 -18.76 5.33
CA TYR A 515 -5.45 -18.01 5.53
C TYR A 515 -5.71 -16.67 6.21
N SER A 516 -6.79 -15.98 5.91
CA SER A 516 -7.11 -14.67 6.50
C SER A 516 -7.17 -14.70 8.04
N ALA A 517 -7.54 -15.85 8.65
CA ALA A 517 -7.54 -16.03 10.10
C ALA A 517 -6.14 -16.03 10.73
N ILE A 518 -5.10 -16.38 9.95
CA ILE A 518 -3.73 -16.59 10.43
C ILE A 518 -2.71 -15.70 9.71
N ALA A 519 -3.11 -14.86 8.79
CA ALA A 519 -2.23 -13.93 8.05
C ALA A 519 -1.41 -13.04 9.00
N GLY A 520 -2.00 -12.61 10.13
CA GLY A 520 -1.29 -11.87 11.16
C GLY A 520 -0.11 -12.63 11.80
N THR A 521 -0.02 -13.96 11.67
CA THR A 521 1.16 -14.72 12.12
C THR A 521 2.31 -14.55 11.12
N ALA A 522 2.03 -14.60 9.82
CA ALA A 522 3.03 -14.32 8.77
C ALA A 522 3.52 -12.87 8.86
N ALA A 523 2.61 -11.91 9.00
CA ALA A 523 2.95 -10.49 9.12
C ALA A 523 3.83 -10.18 10.35
N ARG A 524 3.58 -10.80 11.50
CA ARG A 524 4.39 -10.58 12.71
C ARG A 524 5.84 -11.02 12.59
N VAL A 525 6.17 -11.98 11.74
CA VAL A 525 7.54 -12.46 11.58
C VAL A 525 8.38 -11.65 10.60
N ASN A 526 7.76 -10.71 9.86
CA ASN A 526 8.47 -9.86 8.91
C ASN A 526 9.60 -9.08 9.57
N LYS A 527 9.43 -8.66 10.83
CA LYS A 527 10.50 -7.98 11.58
C LYS A 527 11.76 -8.87 11.71
N VAL A 528 11.60 -10.14 12.03
CA VAL A 528 12.72 -11.10 12.11
C VAL A 528 13.38 -11.26 10.75
N LEU A 529 12.59 -11.40 9.69
CA LEU A 529 13.10 -11.51 8.32
C LEU A 529 13.85 -10.27 7.86
N THR A 530 13.42 -9.09 8.29
CA THR A 530 14.11 -7.81 8.05
C THR A 530 15.47 -7.78 8.74
N GLU A 531 15.52 -8.19 10.02
CA GLU A 531 16.76 -8.30 10.78
C GLU A 531 17.73 -9.31 10.15
N ASP A 532 17.20 -10.42 9.61
CA ASP A 532 17.95 -11.42 8.85
C ASP A 532 18.33 -10.96 7.43
N LYS A 533 17.96 -9.77 7.02
CA LYS A 533 18.15 -9.23 5.66
C LYS A 533 17.55 -10.13 4.56
N GLN A 534 16.41 -10.76 4.82
CA GLN A 534 15.73 -11.64 3.87
C GLN A 534 14.53 -11.02 3.17
N THR A 535 14.08 -9.85 3.63
CA THR A 535 12.97 -9.11 3.03
C THR A 535 13.38 -7.78 2.39
N LEU A 536 14.52 -7.19 2.79
CA LEU A 536 14.91 -5.84 2.38
C LEU A 536 16.21 -5.74 1.56
N GLN A 537 16.80 -6.83 1.07
CA GLN A 537 18.11 -6.75 0.42
C GLN A 537 18.13 -6.08 -0.95
N ASP A 538 16.98 -5.99 -1.64
CA ASP A 538 16.95 -5.40 -2.99
C ASP A 538 15.59 -4.81 -3.41
N GLY A 539 14.71 -4.47 -2.47
CA GLY A 539 13.41 -3.83 -2.78
C GLY A 539 12.42 -4.69 -3.59
N SER A 540 12.83 -5.90 -3.99
CA SER A 540 12.02 -6.83 -4.77
C SER A 540 11.57 -8.07 -3.97
N ASN A 541 11.91 -8.13 -2.69
CA ASN A 541 11.62 -9.29 -1.83
C ASN A 541 10.44 -8.95 -0.89
N PRO A 542 9.20 -9.36 -1.24
CA PRO A 542 8.02 -9.07 -0.44
C PRO A 542 8.09 -9.77 0.92
N ASP A 543 7.39 -9.21 1.90
CA ASP A 543 7.18 -9.83 3.21
C ASP A 543 6.43 -11.17 3.08
N LEU A 544 6.48 -12.03 4.09
CA LEU A 544 5.91 -13.39 4.00
C LEU A 544 4.40 -13.40 3.75
N ASP A 545 3.65 -12.53 4.39
CA ASP A 545 2.21 -12.42 4.17
C ASP A 545 1.88 -11.92 2.76
N ASP A 546 2.66 -10.99 2.24
CA ASP A 546 2.54 -10.49 0.86
C ASP A 546 2.91 -11.58 -0.14
N GLN A 547 3.99 -12.32 0.10
CA GLN A 547 4.40 -13.46 -0.73
C GLN A 547 3.30 -14.51 -0.81
N ILE A 548 2.70 -14.87 0.33
CA ILE A 548 1.59 -15.83 0.39
C ILE A 548 0.37 -15.30 -0.35
N THR A 549 0.02 -14.02 -0.15
CA THR A 549 -1.13 -13.39 -0.80
C THR A 549 -0.94 -13.34 -2.33
N LEU A 550 0.25 -12.95 -2.79
CA LEU A 550 0.59 -12.97 -4.23
C LEU A 550 0.45 -14.38 -4.82
N ALA A 551 0.94 -15.39 -4.11
CA ALA A 551 0.82 -16.78 -4.53
C ALA A 551 -0.65 -17.23 -4.64
N PHE A 552 -1.53 -16.80 -3.73
CA PHE A 552 -2.97 -17.05 -3.86
C PHE A 552 -3.56 -16.43 -5.12
N VAL A 553 -3.16 -15.20 -5.47
CA VAL A 553 -3.62 -14.51 -6.69
C VAL A 553 -3.15 -15.24 -7.93
N GLN A 554 -1.85 -15.55 -8.03
CA GLN A 554 -1.26 -16.26 -9.17
C GLN A 554 -1.90 -17.64 -9.38
N GLY A 555 -2.09 -18.39 -8.30
CA GLY A 555 -2.78 -19.66 -8.37
C GLY A 555 -4.24 -19.52 -8.82
N ARG A 556 -4.94 -18.48 -8.39
CA ARG A 556 -6.34 -18.21 -8.79
C ARG A 556 -6.47 -17.93 -10.29
N GLU A 557 -5.55 -17.18 -10.85
CA GLU A 557 -5.48 -16.90 -12.28
C GLU A 557 -5.25 -18.19 -13.10
N ALA A 558 -4.34 -19.04 -12.65
CA ALA A 558 -4.02 -20.30 -13.31
C ALA A 558 -5.17 -21.34 -13.28
N LEU A 559 -6.18 -21.17 -12.39
CA LEU A 559 -7.38 -22.02 -12.36
C LEU A 559 -8.27 -21.85 -13.60
N SER A 560 -8.06 -20.82 -14.41
CA SER A 560 -8.78 -20.62 -15.68
C SER A 560 -8.55 -21.76 -16.67
N LYS A 561 -7.46 -22.53 -16.51
CA LYS A 561 -7.03 -23.60 -17.41
C LYS A 561 -6.85 -23.10 -18.87
N ALA A 562 -6.49 -21.82 -19.03
CA ALA A 562 -6.35 -21.20 -20.33
C ALA A 562 -5.02 -21.54 -21.03
N ASN A 563 -3.97 -21.85 -20.22
CA ASN A 563 -2.62 -22.10 -20.69
C ASN A 563 -2.16 -23.54 -20.39
N ALA A 564 -1.24 -24.06 -21.20
CA ALA A 564 -0.67 -25.38 -20.99
C ALA A 564 0.08 -25.53 -19.66
N ASP A 565 0.64 -24.43 -19.16
CA ASP A 565 1.42 -24.38 -17.91
C ASP A 565 0.57 -24.08 -16.67
N ASP A 566 -0.76 -23.91 -16.77
CA ASP A 566 -1.60 -23.52 -15.65
C ASP A 566 -1.53 -24.53 -14.48
N ARG A 567 -1.46 -25.83 -14.78
CA ARG A 567 -1.24 -26.84 -13.73
C ARG A 567 0.10 -26.67 -13.00
N LEU A 568 1.16 -26.32 -13.74
CA LEU A 568 2.47 -26.01 -13.17
C LEU A 568 2.39 -24.75 -12.30
N ASN A 569 1.76 -23.69 -12.80
CA ASN A 569 1.63 -22.42 -12.09
C ASN A 569 0.88 -22.58 -10.76
N ILE A 570 -0.18 -23.40 -10.73
CA ILE A 570 -0.88 -23.72 -9.48
C ILE A 570 0.01 -24.50 -8.52
N ALA A 571 0.79 -25.48 -9.02
CA ALA A 571 1.70 -26.24 -8.18
C ALA A 571 2.78 -25.35 -7.56
N ILE A 572 3.36 -24.42 -8.33
CA ILE A 572 4.31 -23.42 -7.84
C ILE A 572 3.65 -22.48 -6.84
N ALA A 573 2.45 -21.95 -7.15
CA ALA A 573 1.70 -21.09 -6.25
C ALA A 573 1.41 -21.78 -4.91
N ARG A 574 1.02 -23.06 -4.93
CA ARG A 574 0.83 -23.84 -3.69
C ARG A 574 2.09 -23.88 -2.85
N GLU A 575 3.26 -24.14 -3.43
CA GLU A 575 4.52 -24.17 -2.67
C GLU A 575 4.82 -22.79 -2.05
N ASN A 576 4.56 -21.71 -2.79
CA ASN A 576 4.71 -20.33 -2.32
C ASN A 576 3.64 -19.89 -1.28
N ILE A 577 2.62 -20.71 -1.04
CA ILE A 577 1.69 -20.55 0.09
C ILE A 577 2.16 -21.40 1.27
N VAL A 578 2.35 -22.70 1.03
CA VAL A 578 2.51 -23.72 2.09
C VAL A 578 3.85 -23.60 2.81
N VAL A 579 4.95 -23.42 2.07
CA VAL A 579 6.29 -23.36 2.69
C VAL A 579 6.54 -22.03 3.41
N PRO A 580 6.20 -20.85 2.86
CA PRO A 580 6.29 -19.60 3.62
C PRO A 580 5.37 -19.57 4.85
N LEU A 581 4.16 -20.14 4.78
CA LEU A 581 3.28 -20.27 5.94
C LEU A 581 3.91 -21.18 7.01
N ALA A 582 4.47 -22.33 6.64
CA ALA A 582 5.21 -23.18 7.57
C ALA A 582 6.44 -22.46 8.17
N ARG A 583 7.16 -21.68 7.36
CA ARG A 583 8.28 -20.84 7.83
C ARG A 583 7.84 -19.85 8.90
N SER A 584 6.68 -19.22 8.73
CA SER A 584 6.15 -18.27 9.72
C SER A 584 5.89 -18.93 11.08
N PHE A 585 5.39 -20.16 11.09
CA PHE A 585 5.19 -20.92 12.33
C PHE A 585 6.51 -21.44 12.92
N LEU A 586 7.49 -21.81 12.09
CA LEU A 586 8.84 -22.19 12.58
C LEU A 586 9.53 -21.01 13.27
N ILE A 587 9.46 -19.82 12.70
CA ILE A 587 9.96 -18.59 13.35
C ILE A 587 9.19 -18.36 14.66
N GLY A 588 7.89 -18.63 14.67
CA GLY A 588 7.06 -18.61 15.89
C GLY A 588 7.61 -19.56 16.95
N VAL A 589 7.90 -20.83 16.61
CA VAL A 589 8.49 -21.80 17.54
C VAL A 589 9.79 -21.27 18.15
N LEU A 590 10.71 -20.75 17.33
CA LEU A 590 12.01 -20.26 17.80
C LEU A 590 11.85 -19.05 18.74
N ARG A 591 10.95 -18.12 18.43
CA ARG A 591 10.65 -16.99 19.31
C ARG A 591 10.09 -17.42 20.67
N GLU A 592 9.20 -18.41 20.68
CA GLU A 592 8.67 -18.92 21.95
C GLU A 592 9.74 -19.68 22.74
N VAL A 593 10.63 -20.41 22.09
CA VAL A 593 11.80 -21.06 22.73
C VAL A 593 12.72 -20.01 23.38
N GLU A 594 13.03 -18.93 22.71
CA GLU A 594 13.79 -17.81 23.27
C GLU A 594 13.05 -17.17 24.46
N GLY A 595 11.74 -16.97 24.33
CA GLY A 595 10.91 -16.46 25.41
C GLY A 595 10.92 -17.37 26.64
N ILE A 596 10.84 -18.70 26.46
CA ILE A 596 10.99 -19.66 27.58
C ILE A 596 12.33 -19.47 28.28
N ILE A 597 13.42 -19.40 27.53
CA ILE A 597 14.78 -19.29 28.11
C ILE A 597 14.93 -17.97 28.86
N ALA A 598 14.38 -16.87 28.33
CA ALA A 598 14.44 -15.56 28.95
C ALA A 598 13.62 -15.48 30.26
N SER A 599 12.44 -16.11 30.33
CA SER A 599 11.50 -15.97 31.43
C SER A 599 11.53 -17.10 32.47
N ARG A 600 12.03 -18.30 32.12
CA ARG A 600 11.93 -19.50 33.00
C ARG A 600 12.50 -19.36 34.41
N ASN A 601 13.44 -18.44 34.63
CA ASN A 601 14.04 -18.19 35.93
C ASN A 601 13.44 -16.95 36.65
N THR A 602 12.64 -16.17 36.00
CA THR A 602 12.10 -14.90 36.50
C THR A 602 10.57 -14.88 36.56
N ASP A 603 9.90 -15.48 35.57
CA ASP A 603 8.45 -15.59 35.46
C ASP A 603 8.05 -16.96 34.91
N ALA A 604 7.78 -17.90 35.80
CA ALA A 604 7.41 -19.27 35.44
C ALA A 604 6.05 -19.37 34.74
N ILE A 605 5.15 -18.38 34.96
CA ILE A 605 3.85 -18.35 34.27
C ILE A 605 4.07 -17.97 32.82
N GLU A 606 4.77 -16.88 32.57
CA GLU A 606 5.12 -16.47 31.22
C GLU A 606 5.88 -17.58 30.45
N ALA A 607 6.90 -18.17 31.09
CA ALA A 607 7.65 -19.27 30.48
C ALA A 607 6.76 -20.46 30.10
N ARG A 608 5.75 -20.78 30.91
CA ARG A 608 4.81 -21.86 30.62
C ARG A 608 3.84 -21.48 29.47
N GLU A 609 3.39 -20.23 29.42
CA GLU A 609 2.61 -19.73 28.28
C GLU A 609 3.40 -19.86 26.98
N LYS A 610 4.66 -19.41 26.97
CA LYS A 610 5.56 -19.53 25.82
C LYS A 610 5.79 -20.99 25.42
N GLN A 611 5.91 -21.89 26.38
CA GLN A 611 6.06 -23.32 26.10
C GLN A 611 4.84 -23.90 25.38
N ILE A 612 3.64 -23.57 25.84
CA ILE A 612 2.38 -23.97 25.19
C ILE A 612 2.31 -23.41 23.76
N GLU A 613 2.60 -22.13 23.59
CA GLU A 613 2.60 -21.51 22.26
C GLU A 613 3.60 -22.22 21.32
N GLY A 614 4.84 -22.44 21.76
CA GLY A 614 5.87 -23.11 20.99
C GLY A 614 5.50 -24.54 20.63
N GLU A 615 4.92 -25.30 21.57
CA GLU A 615 4.44 -26.66 21.33
C GLU A 615 3.34 -26.70 20.24
N PHE A 616 2.33 -25.84 20.34
CA PHE A 616 1.23 -25.83 19.39
C PHE A 616 1.67 -25.34 18.01
N PHE A 617 2.57 -24.36 17.93
CA PHE A 617 3.18 -23.96 16.66
C PHE A 617 3.97 -25.11 16.04
N TYR A 618 4.74 -25.88 16.86
CA TYR A 618 5.47 -27.02 16.35
C TYR A 618 4.54 -28.10 15.79
N ARG A 619 3.39 -28.37 16.41
CA ARG A 619 2.38 -29.31 15.90
C ARG A 619 1.84 -28.95 14.50
N ILE A 620 1.89 -27.65 14.10
CA ILE A 620 1.50 -27.21 12.76
C ILE A 620 2.56 -27.63 11.72
N VAL A 621 3.83 -27.58 12.08
CA VAL A 621 4.96 -27.75 11.17
C VAL A 621 5.67 -29.10 11.31
N GLU A 622 5.23 -29.95 12.23
CA GLU A 622 5.83 -31.27 12.48
C GLU A 622 5.94 -32.12 11.22
N SER A 623 4.96 -32.05 10.33
CA SER A 623 4.94 -32.80 9.05
C SER A 623 6.05 -32.40 8.08
N PHE A 624 6.67 -31.24 8.26
CA PHE A 624 7.82 -30.80 7.45
C PHE A 624 9.16 -31.32 7.99
N ILE A 625 9.20 -31.78 9.23
CA ILE A 625 10.42 -32.16 9.96
C ILE A 625 10.46 -33.67 10.20
N ALA A 626 9.39 -34.23 10.75
CA ALA A 626 9.33 -35.62 11.20
C ALA A 626 9.63 -36.66 10.13
N PRO A 627 9.23 -36.51 8.85
CA PRO A 627 9.53 -37.53 7.82
C PRO A 627 11.02 -37.76 7.58
N ASP A 628 11.85 -36.72 7.71
CA ASP A 628 13.30 -36.79 7.45
C ASP A 628 14.13 -36.79 8.73
N ASN A 629 13.55 -36.36 9.85
CA ASN A 629 14.21 -36.36 11.15
C ASN A 629 13.24 -36.76 12.28
N PRO A 630 12.76 -38.01 12.31
CA PRO A 630 11.81 -38.46 13.34
C PRO A 630 12.38 -38.43 14.77
N ALA A 631 13.68 -38.68 14.94
CA ALA A 631 14.34 -38.61 16.24
C ALA A 631 14.40 -37.17 16.76
N GLY A 632 14.79 -36.22 15.89
CA GLY A 632 14.80 -34.79 16.19
C GLY A 632 13.38 -34.24 16.46
N SER A 633 12.39 -34.66 15.69
CA SER A 633 10.99 -34.32 15.97
C SER A 633 10.55 -34.75 17.37
N ASN A 634 10.91 -35.95 17.79
CA ASN A 634 10.62 -36.42 19.15
C ASN A 634 11.37 -35.64 20.23
N LEU A 635 12.62 -35.24 19.98
CA LEU A 635 13.40 -34.40 20.90
C LEU A 635 12.70 -33.02 21.06
N ILE A 636 12.34 -32.37 19.97
CA ILE A 636 11.65 -31.08 20.01
C ILE A 636 10.36 -31.17 20.83
N LYS A 637 9.53 -32.19 20.56
CA LYS A 637 8.29 -32.42 21.32
C LYS A 637 8.59 -32.64 22.81
N THR A 638 9.59 -33.43 23.14
CA THR A 638 9.98 -33.72 24.54
C THR A 638 10.41 -32.46 25.27
N GLN A 639 11.14 -31.55 24.61
CA GLN A 639 11.56 -30.29 25.22
C GLN A 639 10.38 -29.33 25.37
N LEU A 640 9.50 -29.25 24.37
CA LEU A 640 8.36 -28.33 24.40
C LEU A 640 7.18 -28.82 25.28
N THR A 641 7.15 -30.08 25.72
CA THR A 641 6.12 -30.60 26.63
C THR A 641 6.67 -30.95 28.03
N GLY A 642 7.98 -30.95 28.19
CA GLY A 642 8.67 -31.36 29.42
C GLY A 642 8.94 -30.21 30.41
N ASP A 643 9.98 -30.38 31.22
CA ASP A 643 10.42 -29.36 32.16
C ASP A 643 11.04 -28.17 31.40
N LEU A 644 10.65 -26.96 31.75
CA LEU A 644 11.16 -25.71 31.18
C LEU A 644 12.70 -25.60 31.25
N ALA A 645 13.32 -26.18 32.28
CA ALA A 645 14.77 -26.19 32.45
C ALA A 645 15.50 -26.95 31.35
N ASN A 646 14.81 -27.92 30.71
CA ASN A 646 15.38 -28.78 29.67
C ASN A 646 15.26 -28.21 28.26
N VAL A 647 14.65 -27.03 28.08
CA VAL A 647 14.53 -26.38 26.78
C VAL A 647 15.89 -25.78 26.37
N VAL A 648 16.44 -26.27 25.24
CA VAL A 648 17.75 -25.88 24.70
C VAL A 648 17.56 -25.37 23.25
N ALA A 649 17.65 -24.04 23.02
CA ALA A 649 17.39 -23.43 21.73
C ALA A 649 18.23 -24.02 20.59
N ASN A 650 19.55 -24.19 20.82
CA ASN A 650 20.44 -24.69 19.78
C ASN A 650 20.10 -26.15 19.36
N GLU A 651 19.67 -27.01 20.28
CA GLU A 651 19.22 -28.36 19.93
C GLU A 651 17.96 -28.33 19.06
N ILE A 652 17.00 -27.46 19.39
CA ILE A 652 15.77 -27.31 18.62
C ILE A 652 16.08 -26.77 17.22
N VAL A 653 16.93 -25.74 17.08
CA VAL A 653 17.39 -25.21 15.79
C VAL A 653 18.06 -26.30 14.95
N ILE A 654 18.98 -27.07 15.55
CA ILE A 654 19.69 -28.17 14.90
C ILE A 654 18.68 -29.19 14.33
N GLU A 655 17.75 -29.65 15.14
CA GLU A 655 16.84 -30.71 14.74
C GLU A 655 15.79 -30.23 13.71
N ILE A 656 15.37 -28.98 13.78
CA ILE A 656 14.57 -28.36 12.72
C ILE A 656 15.37 -28.31 11.40
N SER A 657 16.60 -27.80 11.45
CA SER A 657 17.46 -27.68 10.27
C SER A 657 17.73 -29.04 9.61
N LYS A 658 18.02 -30.11 10.39
CA LYS A 658 18.20 -31.46 9.85
C LYS A 658 16.96 -31.98 9.11
N GLY A 659 15.76 -31.74 9.66
CA GLY A 659 14.52 -32.14 9.00
C GLY A 659 14.32 -31.39 7.66
N ILE A 660 14.54 -30.07 7.65
CA ILE A 660 14.42 -29.28 6.43
C ILE A 660 15.52 -29.61 5.41
N ILE A 661 16.77 -29.90 5.84
CA ILE A 661 17.84 -30.38 4.97
C ILE A 661 17.42 -31.67 4.24
N GLY A 662 16.74 -32.58 4.91
CA GLY A 662 16.18 -33.76 4.29
C GLY A 662 15.23 -33.45 3.15
N GLN A 663 14.31 -32.47 3.34
CA GLN A 663 13.43 -31.97 2.30
C GLN A 663 14.22 -31.42 1.10
N VAL A 664 15.24 -30.60 1.34
CA VAL A 664 16.10 -30.04 0.29
C VAL A 664 16.82 -31.13 -0.49
N LYS A 665 17.47 -32.07 0.19
CA LYS A 665 18.17 -33.20 -0.45
C LYS A 665 17.23 -34.02 -1.35
N ARG A 666 16.00 -34.32 -0.88
CA ARG A 666 15.00 -35.01 -1.72
C ARG A 666 14.64 -34.24 -2.96
N ASN A 667 14.37 -32.93 -2.86
CA ASN A 667 13.98 -32.14 -3.99
C ASN A 667 15.14 -31.92 -4.98
N ILE A 668 16.41 -31.82 -4.53
CA ILE A 668 17.57 -31.83 -5.43
C ILE A 668 17.62 -33.18 -6.22
N SER A 669 17.42 -34.33 -5.55
CA SER A 669 17.36 -35.63 -6.24
C SER A 669 16.22 -35.71 -7.26
N ILE A 670 15.08 -35.09 -7.00
CA ILE A 670 13.98 -34.98 -7.98
C ILE A 670 14.45 -34.17 -9.18
N ILE A 671 15.08 -33.02 -8.99
CA ILE A 671 15.62 -32.20 -10.07
C ILE A 671 16.59 -33.01 -10.94
N GLU A 672 17.55 -33.70 -10.31
CA GLU A 672 18.55 -34.52 -11.00
C GLU A 672 17.93 -35.66 -11.84
N SER A 673 16.84 -36.25 -11.35
CA SER A 673 16.18 -37.38 -12.00
C SER A 673 15.12 -36.99 -13.03
N THR A 674 14.57 -35.78 -12.98
CA THR A 674 13.43 -35.37 -13.80
C THR A 674 13.76 -34.24 -14.78
N PHE A 675 14.83 -33.48 -14.57
CA PHE A 675 15.20 -32.39 -15.48
C PHE A 675 15.52 -32.95 -16.89
N GLY A 676 14.87 -32.41 -17.90
CA GLY A 676 14.94 -32.93 -19.28
C GLY A 676 14.03 -34.13 -19.58
N ILE A 677 13.28 -34.65 -18.57
CA ILE A 677 12.30 -35.74 -18.72
C ILE A 677 10.89 -35.27 -18.36
N ASP A 678 10.73 -34.69 -17.17
CA ASP A 678 9.51 -34.07 -16.66
C ASP A 678 9.85 -32.67 -16.13
N ARG A 679 9.80 -31.72 -17.05
CA ARG A 679 10.11 -30.32 -16.77
C ARG A 679 9.26 -29.77 -15.61
N ASN A 680 7.97 -30.08 -15.58
CA ASN A 680 7.07 -29.53 -14.57
C ASN A 680 7.42 -30.02 -13.18
N GLN A 681 7.76 -31.29 -13.01
CA GLN A 681 8.19 -31.83 -11.74
C GLN A 681 9.54 -31.25 -11.30
N ALA A 682 10.47 -31.04 -12.22
CA ALA A 682 11.76 -30.41 -11.95
C ALA A 682 11.61 -28.95 -11.48
N LEU A 683 10.70 -28.16 -12.12
CA LEU A 683 10.44 -26.77 -11.77
C LEU A 683 9.82 -26.63 -10.37
N VAL A 684 8.82 -27.46 -10.04
CA VAL A 684 8.23 -27.47 -8.69
C VAL A 684 9.26 -27.87 -7.64
N ALA A 685 10.12 -28.84 -7.95
CA ALA A 685 11.19 -29.24 -7.03
C ALA A 685 12.25 -28.13 -6.84
N ALA A 686 12.60 -27.40 -7.89
CA ALA A 686 13.50 -26.25 -7.83
C ALA A 686 12.94 -25.12 -6.93
N GLU A 687 11.66 -24.82 -7.07
CA GLU A 687 10.96 -23.85 -6.21
C GLU A 687 10.99 -24.30 -4.74
N ARG A 688 10.68 -25.57 -4.46
CA ARG A 688 10.77 -26.13 -3.10
C ARG A 688 12.17 -26.01 -2.51
N VAL A 689 13.22 -26.32 -3.29
CA VAL A 689 14.62 -26.17 -2.84
C VAL A 689 14.89 -24.75 -2.37
N SER A 690 14.47 -23.75 -3.17
CA SER A 690 14.64 -22.34 -2.83
C SER A 690 13.90 -21.98 -1.53
N LEU A 691 12.62 -22.33 -1.45
CA LEU A 691 11.78 -22.02 -0.28
C LEU A 691 12.27 -22.70 1.01
N TYR A 692 12.67 -23.99 0.95
CA TYR A 692 13.17 -24.70 2.13
C TYR A 692 14.52 -24.19 2.59
N ILE A 693 15.45 -23.87 1.68
CA ILE A 693 16.75 -23.30 2.05
C ILE A 693 16.58 -21.97 2.80
N ASN A 694 15.63 -21.14 2.38
CA ASN A 694 15.35 -19.88 3.06
C ASN A 694 14.92 -20.04 4.53
N ILE A 695 14.46 -21.22 4.95
CA ILE A 695 14.08 -21.46 6.35
C ILE A 695 15.33 -21.49 7.26
N PHE A 696 16.42 -22.11 6.83
CA PHE A 696 17.62 -22.24 7.66
C PHE A 696 18.79 -21.35 7.20
N LEU A 697 18.59 -20.53 6.18
CA LEU A 697 19.65 -19.67 5.61
C LEU A 697 20.30 -18.74 6.64
N PRO A 698 19.59 -18.16 7.64
CA PRO A 698 20.22 -17.38 8.71
C PRO A 698 21.16 -18.20 9.58
N ASP A 699 20.77 -19.40 9.98
CA ASP A 699 21.63 -20.29 10.79
C ASP A 699 22.82 -20.82 9.98
N LEU A 700 22.64 -21.09 8.67
CA LEU A 700 23.71 -21.42 7.75
C LEU A 700 24.75 -20.28 7.68
N GLU A 701 24.31 -19.04 7.55
CA GLU A 701 25.22 -17.87 7.57
C GLU A 701 25.97 -17.77 8.90
N LEU A 702 25.27 -17.97 10.02
CA LEU A 702 25.88 -17.93 11.34
C LEU A 702 27.00 -18.97 11.51
N ARG A 703 26.84 -20.19 10.96
CA ARG A 703 27.80 -21.30 11.10
C ARG A 703 28.88 -21.31 10.04
N LEU A 704 28.55 -21.03 8.79
CA LEU A 704 29.49 -21.12 7.67
C LEU A 704 29.99 -19.73 7.15
N GLY A 705 29.34 -18.64 7.59
CA GLY A 705 29.69 -17.29 7.21
C GLY A 705 28.98 -16.78 5.96
N SER A 706 29.02 -15.44 5.78
CA SER A 706 28.30 -14.71 4.74
C SER A 706 28.73 -15.10 3.30
N LEU A 707 29.96 -15.54 3.11
CA LEU A 707 30.43 -15.99 1.80
C LEU A 707 29.66 -17.23 1.31
N GLU A 708 29.41 -18.20 2.20
CA GLU A 708 28.65 -19.40 1.83
C GLU A 708 27.18 -19.06 1.59
N ARG A 709 26.59 -18.14 2.36
CA ARG A 709 25.25 -17.61 2.06
C ARG A 709 25.15 -17.04 0.65
N VAL A 710 26.11 -16.21 0.23
CA VAL A 710 26.14 -15.63 -1.14
C VAL A 710 26.25 -16.73 -2.19
N LYS A 711 27.07 -17.77 -1.96
CA LYS A 711 27.16 -18.92 -2.87
C LYS A 711 25.83 -19.67 -2.99
N VAL A 712 25.11 -19.85 -1.88
CA VAL A 712 23.77 -20.46 -1.90
C VAL A 712 22.82 -19.61 -2.73
N GLN A 713 22.77 -18.29 -2.50
CA GLN A 713 21.89 -17.38 -3.24
C GLN A 713 22.20 -17.40 -4.74
N ASN A 714 23.48 -17.37 -5.13
CA ASN A 714 23.87 -17.48 -6.53
C ASN A 714 23.48 -18.83 -7.15
N ALA A 715 23.65 -19.93 -6.43
CA ALA A 715 23.27 -21.25 -6.92
C ALA A 715 21.73 -21.41 -7.03
N LEU A 716 20.95 -20.79 -6.15
CA LEU A 716 19.49 -20.73 -6.27
C LEU A 716 19.06 -19.87 -7.47
N GLN A 717 19.74 -18.76 -7.73
CA GLN A 717 19.54 -17.93 -8.92
C GLN A 717 19.84 -18.74 -10.20
N ASP A 718 21.01 -19.41 -10.24
CA ASP A 718 21.39 -20.25 -11.36
C ASP A 718 20.38 -21.39 -11.61
N LEU A 719 19.83 -21.97 -10.55
CA LEU A 719 18.83 -23.02 -10.64
C LEU A 719 17.51 -22.46 -11.24
N ARG A 720 17.10 -21.24 -10.84
CA ARG A 720 15.92 -20.57 -11.41
C ARG A 720 16.10 -20.26 -12.89
N GLU A 721 17.24 -19.63 -13.26
CA GLU A 721 17.54 -19.33 -14.65
C GLU A 721 17.64 -20.58 -15.53
N ALA A 722 18.24 -21.65 -15.01
CA ALA A 722 18.28 -22.95 -15.69
C ALA A 722 16.87 -23.50 -15.95
N SER A 723 15.98 -23.30 -14.98
CA SER A 723 14.59 -23.75 -15.07
C SER A 723 13.79 -22.98 -16.11
N GLU A 724 14.02 -21.67 -16.23
CA GLU A 724 13.38 -20.83 -17.25
C GLU A 724 13.86 -21.15 -18.65
N THR A 725 15.15 -21.48 -18.82
CA THR A 725 15.80 -21.72 -20.11
C THR A 725 15.89 -23.22 -20.51
N ASP A 726 15.41 -24.12 -19.63
CA ASP A 726 15.53 -25.59 -19.75
C ASP A 726 16.99 -26.09 -19.89
N ASP A 727 17.92 -25.39 -19.24
CA ASP A 727 19.35 -25.71 -19.25
C ASP A 727 19.69 -26.79 -18.19
N VAL A 728 19.62 -28.04 -18.60
CA VAL A 728 19.93 -29.22 -17.76
C VAL A 728 21.33 -29.14 -17.16
N SER A 729 22.33 -28.69 -17.92
CA SER A 729 23.72 -28.64 -17.43
C SER A 729 23.90 -27.61 -16.34
N LYS A 730 23.29 -26.43 -16.49
CA LYS A 730 23.30 -25.36 -15.49
C LYS A 730 22.55 -25.80 -14.22
N ALA A 731 21.38 -26.47 -14.36
CA ALA A 731 20.61 -26.98 -13.23
C ALA A 731 21.37 -28.01 -12.40
N LEU A 732 22.03 -28.97 -13.05
CA LEU A 732 22.85 -29.98 -12.36
C LEU A 732 24.08 -29.35 -11.67
N THR A 733 24.69 -28.36 -12.26
CA THR A 733 25.82 -27.62 -11.66
C THR A 733 25.37 -26.87 -10.40
N ALA A 734 24.25 -26.17 -10.48
CA ALA A 734 23.64 -25.46 -9.35
C ALA A 734 23.25 -26.43 -8.21
N GLY A 735 22.60 -27.55 -8.56
CA GLY A 735 22.23 -28.61 -7.63
C GLY A 735 23.44 -29.22 -6.90
N SER A 736 24.53 -29.49 -7.64
CA SER A 736 25.78 -30.00 -7.08
C SER A 736 26.42 -28.99 -6.10
N THR A 737 26.41 -27.69 -6.47
CA THR A 737 26.91 -26.62 -5.60
C THR A 737 26.10 -26.52 -4.31
N LEU A 738 24.78 -26.54 -4.39
CA LEU A 738 23.89 -26.55 -3.23
C LEU A 738 24.13 -27.77 -2.35
N THR A 739 24.23 -28.95 -2.94
CA THR A 739 24.53 -30.22 -2.21
C THR A 739 25.83 -30.13 -1.44
N GLY A 740 26.89 -29.55 -2.02
CA GLY A 740 28.18 -29.36 -1.34
C GLY A 740 28.07 -28.44 -0.11
N ILE A 741 27.41 -27.29 -0.26
CA ILE A 741 27.24 -26.32 0.83
C ILE A 741 26.32 -26.87 1.92
N ILE A 742 25.21 -27.51 1.55
CA ILE A 742 24.26 -28.12 2.49
C ILE A 742 24.94 -29.26 3.28
N SER A 743 25.81 -30.05 2.64
CA SER A 743 26.57 -31.08 3.34
C SER A 743 27.60 -30.49 4.31
N ALA A 744 28.24 -29.38 3.96
CA ALA A 744 29.11 -28.66 4.90
C ALA A 744 28.31 -28.12 6.09
N TYR A 745 27.13 -27.56 5.87
CA TYR A 745 26.24 -27.05 6.91
C TYR A 745 25.73 -28.19 7.82
N ASP A 746 25.29 -29.31 7.25
CA ASP A 746 24.84 -30.50 7.99
C ASP A 746 25.93 -31.04 8.95
N ASN A 747 27.21 -30.96 8.53
CA ASN A 747 28.36 -31.35 9.39
C ASN A 747 28.58 -30.39 10.57
N GLU A 748 28.17 -29.13 10.48
CA GLU A 748 28.23 -28.14 11.58
C GLU A 748 27.03 -28.24 12.55
N LEU A 749 26.04 -29.07 12.24
CA LEU A 749 24.87 -29.34 13.09
C LEU A 749 25.09 -30.52 14.09
N ILE A 750 26.33 -30.76 14.51
CA ILE A 750 26.71 -31.85 15.44
C ILE A 750 26.68 -31.38 16.89
#